data_451f970d40521c3adb07c714c678a513
#
_entry.id   451f970d40521c3adb07c714c678a513
#
_cell.length_a   1.000
_cell.length_b   1.000
_cell.length_c   1.000
_cell.angle_alpha   90.00
_cell.angle_beta   90.00
_cell.angle_gamma   90.00
#
_symmetry.space_group_name_H-M   'P 1'
#
loop_
_entity.id
_entity.type
_entity.pdbx_description
1 polymer ?
#
loop_
_entity_poly.entity_id
_entity_poly.type
_entity_poly.pdbx_seq_one_letter_code
_entity_poly.pdbx_strand_id
1 'polypeptide(L)'
;MINQISIKNQMLSLVLLFTWIANAQEPVDYVNPLVGTDSKPSMSNGNTYPAIAMPWGMNFWTPQTGKMGDGWAYTYAADKLRGFKQTHQPSPWMNDYGQFAIMPLTGKLRFTEDDRASWFSHKSEIVKPYYYSVYLADHDITTEITPTERAAMFRFTFPENEHSQIVLDALDKGSYVKIIPDERKIIGYTTKNSGGVPDNFKNYFVMVFDKDFETTKTFSGEQLLEGLEIETDHAGGIVGFKTKRGEVVIAKVASSFISYDQAELNLRELGNDDFNTIKEKGRASWNKELGRIKVEGGNVDQFRTFYSCLYRSLLFPRKFFEYDVNGKVVHYSPYNGKVLPGYMFTDTGFWDTFRALFPFLNLMYPELNSQIQEGLANAYKEGGWLPEWGSPGLRNVMVGNNSASVVADAYLKNGETNTYDIATLYEALIHGANNAGPLTAVGRAGVDYYNKIGYVPYDVGINENAARTLEYAYDDFTIYQLAKALNKPKKEINLYKKRSLNYKNLFDPETKLMRGKNENGEFMAPFNPFKWGDAFTEGNSWHYTWSVFHDIQGLADLMGGNEAFANKLDEVFSLPPIFDESYYGGVIHEIREMQVANMGQYAHGNQPIQHMPYLYNFAGQAWKTQYWVRETMDRMYTAEPDGYCGDEDNGQTSAWYVFSALGFYPVCPGTDQYVLGTPLFQKTTLILEDGKEISINAPKNSTSNKYVNALTINGKVHSKNWLSHKELIQGAILNFDMTGTPNKTRGTNSEDFPFSLSNEK
;
A
#
# COMPACT_ATOMS: atom_id res chain seq x y z
N MET A 1 -46.46 -53.99 -7.30
CA MET A 1 -46.47 -52.58 -7.75
C MET A 1 -46.08 -51.56 -6.68
N ILE A 2 -45.74 -51.96 -5.45
CA ILE A 2 -45.42 -51.06 -4.33
C ILE A 2 -43.88 -50.90 -4.16
N ASN A 3 -43.05 -51.78 -4.69
CA ASN A 3 -41.56 -51.68 -4.50
C ASN A 3 -40.82 -50.86 -5.55
N GLN A 4 -41.43 -50.44 -6.64
CA GLN A 4 -40.75 -49.64 -7.67
C GLN A 4 -40.88 -48.12 -7.44
N ILE A 5 -41.81 -47.67 -6.61
CA ILE A 5 -42.00 -46.23 -6.26
C ILE A 5 -40.97 -45.79 -5.19
N SER A 6 -40.58 -46.71 -4.31
CA SER A 6 -39.59 -46.40 -3.23
C SER A 6 -38.18 -46.14 -3.73
N ILE A 7 -37.75 -46.88 -4.79
CA ILE A 7 -36.38 -46.75 -5.36
C ILE A 7 -36.24 -45.47 -6.20
N LYS A 8 -37.30 -45.05 -6.92
CA LYS A 8 -37.27 -43.80 -7.68
C LYS A 8 -37.26 -42.56 -6.76
N ASN A 9 -37.94 -42.60 -5.63
CA ASN A 9 -37.91 -41.47 -4.69
C ASN A 9 -36.58 -41.40 -3.88
N GLN A 10 -35.94 -42.52 -3.63
CA GLN A 10 -34.60 -42.52 -3.00
C GLN A 10 -33.50 -42.07 -4.00
N MET A 11 -33.60 -42.44 -5.29
CA MET A 11 -32.68 -41.91 -6.30
C MET A 11 -32.90 -40.41 -6.59
N LEU A 12 -34.17 -39.93 -6.56
CA LEU A 12 -34.45 -38.51 -6.74
C LEU A 12 -33.96 -37.67 -5.53
N SER A 13 -34.04 -38.22 -4.30
CA SER A 13 -33.47 -37.59 -3.12
C SER A 13 -31.96 -37.58 -3.08
N LEU A 14 -31.30 -38.61 -3.64
CA LEU A 14 -29.83 -38.66 -3.77
C LEU A 14 -29.30 -37.69 -4.86
N VAL A 15 -30.05 -37.53 -5.97
CA VAL A 15 -29.67 -36.58 -7.04
C VAL A 15 -29.91 -35.13 -6.60
N LEU A 16 -30.89 -34.86 -5.76
CA LEU A 16 -31.11 -33.51 -5.18
C LEU A 16 -30.13 -33.15 -4.07
N LEU A 17 -29.47 -34.13 -3.42
CA LEU A 17 -28.39 -33.88 -2.45
C LEU A 17 -27.01 -33.62 -3.12
N PHE A 18 -26.82 -33.98 -4.39
CA PHE A 18 -25.58 -33.71 -5.13
C PHE A 18 -25.58 -32.39 -5.91
N THR A 19 -26.66 -31.64 -5.95
CA THR A 19 -26.73 -30.35 -6.66
C THR A 19 -26.61 -29.12 -5.75
N TRP A 20 -26.33 -29.30 -4.47
CA TRP A 20 -26.05 -28.21 -3.50
C TRP A 20 -24.62 -28.28 -2.96
N ILE A 21 -23.64 -28.56 -3.83
CA ILE A 21 -22.34 -27.97 -3.62
C ILE A 21 -22.44 -26.56 -4.26
N ALA A 22 -23.10 -25.65 -3.54
CA ALA A 22 -22.83 -24.25 -3.76
C ALA A 22 -21.31 -24.12 -3.60
N ASN A 23 -20.57 -23.84 -4.68
CA ASN A 23 -19.18 -23.46 -4.57
C ASN A 23 -19.16 -22.29 -3.57
N ALA A 24 -18.71 -22.57 -2.35
CA ALA A 24 -18.51 -21.52 -1.36
C ALA A 24 -17.56 -20.52 -2.02
N GLN A 25 -17.98 -19.28 -2.13
CA GLN A 25 -17.20 -18.22 -2.75
C GLN A 25 -15.90 -18.06 -1.97
N GLU A 26 -14.77 -18.20 -2.63
CA GLU A 26 -13.46 -18.09 -2.00
C GLU A 26 -13.07 -16.62 -1.80
N PRO A 27 -12.18 -16.28 -0.88
CA PRO A 27 -11.76 -14.90 -0.60
C PRO A 27 -11.41 -14.08 -1.83
N VAL A 28 -10.68 -14.66 -2.79
CA VAL A 28 -10.27 -13.98 -4.02
C VAL A 28 -11.44 -13.62 -4.94
N ASP A 29 -12.57 -14.30 -4.83
CA ASP A 29 -13.74 -14.02 -5.65
C ASP A 29 -14.44 -12.72 -5.24
N TYR A 30 -14.27 -12.28 -3.98
CA TYR A 30 -14.77 -11.01 -3.46
C TYR A 30 -13.90 -9.82 -3.86
N VAL A 31 -12.61 -10.04 -4.23
CA VAL A 31 -11.69 -8.95 -4.57
C VAL A 31 -12.13 -8.24 -5.85
N ASN A 32 -12.22 -6.92 -5.78
CA ASN A 32 -12.39 -6.03 -6.92
C ASN A 32 -11.14 -5.16 -7.10
N PRO A 33 -10.20 -5.51 -8.01
CA PRO A 33 -9.01 -4.70 -8.26
C PRO A 33 -9.29 -3.31 -8.84
N LEU A 34 -10.53 -3.02 -9.26
CA LEU A 34 -10.94 -1.71 -9.77
C LEU A 34 -11.23 -0.69 -8.66
N VAL A 35 -11.30 -1.11 -7.39
CA VAL A 35 -11.50 -0.17 -6.28
C VAL A 35 -10.38 0.87 -6.25
N GLY A 36 -10.74 2.15 -6.24
CA GLY A 36 -9.78 3.26 -6.23
C GLY A 36 -9.36 3.77 -7.62
N THR A 37 -9.93 3.23 -8.70
CA THR A 37 -9.49 3.57 -10.07
C THR A 37 -10.30 4.69 -10.72
N ASP A 38 -11.41 5.13 -10.13
CA ASP A 38 -12.19 6.28 -10.60
C ASP A 38 -11.69 7.57 -9.95
N SER A 39 -10.46 7.92 -10.24
CA SER A 39 -9.76 9.08 -9.71
C SER A 39 -9.35 10.05 -10.81
N LYS A 40 -9.09 11.29 -10.41
CA LYS A 40 -8.55 12.34 -11.28
C LYS A 40 -7.63 13.25 -10.45
N PRO A 41 -6.72 14.04 -11.09
CA PRO A 41 -5.73 14.86 -10.37
C PRO A 41 -6.32 15.84 -9.36
N SER A 42 -7.58 16.23 -9.52
CA SER A 42 -8.24 17.19 -8.62
C SER A 42 -9.03 16.56 -7.48
N MET A 43 -9.18 15.22 -7.46
CA MET A 43 -9.89 14.47 -6.42
C MET A 43 -9.53 13.00 -6.52
N SER A 44 -8.95 12.47 -5.46
CA SER A 44 -8.64 11.05 -5.37
C SER A 44 -9.79 10.25 -4.76
N ASN A 45 -10.05 9.11 -5.37
CA ASN A 45 -10.88 8.04 -4.82
C ASN A 45 -10.03 6.76 -4.63
N GLY A 46 -8.70 6.93 -4.46
CA GLY A 46 -7.73 5.86 -4.29
C GLY A 46 -6.44 6.07 -5.08
N ASN A 47 -6.51 6.74 -6.23
CA ASN A 47 -5.38 6.91 -7.15
C ASN A 47 -4.67 5.59 -7.49
N THR A 48 -5.46 4.52 -7.67
CA THR A 48 -4.97 3.18 -7.95
C THR A 48 -5.18 2.80 -9.42
N TYR A 49 -4.61 1.66 -9.80
CA TYR A 49 -4.89 0.95 -11.04
C TYR A 49 -5.19 -0.52 -10.73
N PRO A 50 -5.85 -1.29 -11.63
CA PRO A 50 -6.05 -2.71 -11.42
C PRO A 50 -4.70 -3.44 -11.54
N ALA A 51 -4.10 -3.81 -10.41
CA ALA A 51 -2.84 -4.53 -10.37
C ALA A 51 -3.08 -6.03 -10.59
N ILE A 52 -2.74 -6.50 -11.78
CA ILE A 52 -2.71 -7.92 -12.12
C ILE A 52 -1.32 -8.43 -11.75
N ALA A 53 -1.19 -9.04 -10.58
CA ALA A 53 0.10 -9.35 -9.97
C ALA A 53 -0.01 -10.51 -8.99
N MET A 54 1.13 -11.04 -8.57
CA MET A 54 1.21 -11.92 -7.40
C MET A 54 1.38 -11.08 -6.13
N PRO A 55 1.08 -11.61 -4.94
CA PRO A 55 1.34 -10.91 -3.67
C PRO A 55 2.80 -10.43 -3.60
N TRP A 56 3.00 -9.12 -3.39
CA TRP A 56 4.33 -8.47 -3.36
C TRP A 56 5.21 -8.78 -4.58
N GLY A 57 4.62 -9.12 -5.73
CA GLY A 57 5.35 -9.47 -6.94
C GLY A 57 6.27 -8.34 -7.42
N MET A 58 7.35 -8.71 -8.12
CA MET A 58 8.26 -7.72 -8.71
C MET A 58 7.57 -6.94 -9.82
N ASN A 59 6.82 -7.62 -10.69
CA ASN A 59 6.17 -7.02 -11.85
C ASN A 59 4.65 -7.02 -11.66
N PHE A 60 4.03 -5.86 -11.89
CA PHE A 60 2.58 -5.73 -12.01
C PHE A 60 2.20 -5.46 -13.46
N TRP A 61 1.03 -5.92 -13.84
CA TRP A 61 0.43 -5.67 -15.14
C TRP A 61 -0.87 -4.90 -14.96
N THR A 62 -1.13 -3.98 -15.88
CA THR A 62 -2.37 -3.20 -15.89
C THR A 62 -2.79 -2.86 -17.31
N PRO A 63 -4.09 -2.85 -17.64
CA PRO A 63 -4.55 -2.20 -18.86
C PRO A 63 -4.17 -0.71 -18.82
N GLN A 64 -3.77 -0.15 -19.95
CA GLN A 64 -3.33 1.24 -20.07
C GLN A 64 -4.42 2.09 -20.75
N THR A 65 -5.02 3.00 -20.00
CA THR A 65 -5.94 4.02 -20.56
C THR A 65 -5.27 5.37 -20.73
N GLY A 66 -4.34 5.73 -19.83
CA GLY A 66 -3.53 6.95 -19.89
C GLY A 66 -2.45 6.89 -20.98
N LYS A 67 -1.87 8.03 -21.31
CA LYS A 67 -0.74 8.14 -22.22
C LYS A 67 0.59 7.86 -21.50
N MET A 68 1.62 7.68 -22.28
CA MET A 68 3.01 7.64 -21.81
C MET A 68 3.32 8.93 -21.04
N GLY A 69 3.81 8.76 -19.78
CA GLY A 69 4.13 9.90 -18.90
C GLY A 69 2.96 10.37 -18.03
N ASP A 70 1.74 9.94 -18.28
CA ASP A 70 0.64 10.18 -17.36
C ASP A 70 0.85 9.42 -16.05
N GLY A 71 0.63 10.09 -14.92
CA GLY A 71 0.63 9.43 -13.60
C GLY A 71 -0.49 8.41 -13.46
N TRP A 72 -1.62 8.61 -14.15
CA TRP A 72 -2.78 7.70 -14.13
C TRP A 72 -2.67 6.67 -15.26
N ALA A 73 -2.00 5.55 -14.99
CA ALA A 73 -1.86 4.45 -15.97
C ALA A 73 -3.22 3.89 -16.43
N TYR A 74 -4.18 3.82 -15.52
CA TYR A 74 -5.57 3.41 -15.75
C TYR A 74 -6.53 4.34 -15.02
N THR A 75 -7.62 4.71 -15.69
CA THR A 75 -8.74 5.45 -15.11
C THR A 75 -10.05 4.77 -15.50
N TYR A 76 -10.90 4.46 -14.52
CA TYR A 76 -12.17 3.75 -14.74
C TYR A 76 -13.11 4.49 -15.71
N ALA A 77 -13.13 5.82 -15.65
CA ALA A 77 -13.96 6.64 -16.54
C ALA A 77 -13.54 6.63 -18.03
N ALA A 78 -12.39 6.02 -18.37
CA ALA A 78 -11.90 5.94 -19.74
C ALA A 78 -12.60 4.83 -20.54
N ASP A 79 -12.74 5.06 -21.85
CA ASP A 79 -13.45 4.18 -22.79
C ASP A 79 -12.53 3.52 -23.83
N LYS A 80 -11.22 3.84 -23.79
CA LYS A 80 -10.21 3.27 -24.70
C LYS A 80 -8.99 2.75 -23.98
N LEU A 81 -8.49 1.60 -24.46
CA LEU A 81 -7.21 1.01 -24.04
C LEU A 81 -6.15 1.26 -25.10
N ARG A 82 -4.95 1.68 -24.68
CA ARG A 82 -3.77 1.92 -25.52
C ARG A 82 -2.77 0.79 -25.50
N GLY A 83 -2.90 -0.13 -24.54
CA GLY A 83 -2.03 -1.27 -24.37
C GLY A 83 -2.23 -1.97 -23.04
N PHE A 84 -1.38 -2.93 -22.79
CA PHE A 84 -1.24 -3.65 -21.53
C PHE A 84 0.17 -3.42 -21.02
N LYS A 85 0.30 -2.72 -19.92
CA LYS A 85 1.54 -2.17 -19.43
C LYS A 85 2.11 -3.03 -18.32
N GLN A 86 3.41 -3.39 -18.40
CA GLN A 86 4.16 -3.73 -17.21
C GLN A 86 4.42 -2.44 -16.44
N THR A 87 4.12 -2.42 -15.16
CA THR A 87 4.21 -1.22 -14.34
C THR A 87 4.85 -1.50 -12.99
N HIS A 88 5.63 -0.53 -12.52
CA HIS A 88 6.22 -0.48 -11.17
C HIS A 88 5.75 0.78 -10.42
N GLN A 89 4.69 1.42 -10.91
CA GLN A 89 4.17 2.65 -10.32
C GLN A 89 3.63 2.39 -8.91
N PRO A 90 4.12 3.08 -7.85
CA PRO A 90 3.54 3.02 -6.52
C PRO A 90 2.34 3.95 -6.36
N SER A 91 2.39 5.14 -6.97
CA SER A 91 1.29 6.10 -7.03
C SER A 91 1.44 7.01 -8.26
N PRO A 92 0.39 7.74 -8.69
CA PRO A 92 0.47 8.70 -9.79
C PRO A 92 1.52 9.79 -9.55
N TRP A 93 1.69 10.23 -8.30
CA TRP A 93 2.59 11.31 -7.91
C TRP A 93 4.06 10.91 -8.00
N MET A 94 4.37 9.64 -7.72
CA MET A 94 5.71 9.06 -7.84
C MET A 94 6.05 8.67 -9.27
N ASN A 95 5.02 8.45 -10.10
CA ASN A 95 5.12 7.97 -11.46
C ASN A 95 5.76 6.56 -11.55
N ASP A 96 6.16 6.13 -12.73
CA ASP A 96 6.54 4.74 -13.05
C ASP A 96 8.02 4.64 -13.44
N TYR A 97 8.56 3.42 -13.44
CA TYR A 97 9.92 3.13 -13.87
C TYR A 97 10.00 1.74 -14.51
N GLY A 98 10.95 1.54 -15.42
CA GLY A 98 11.22 0.25 -16.05
C GLY A 98 10.02 -0.34 -16.82
N GLN A 99 9.12 0.50 -17.29
CA GLN A 99 7.85 0.12 -17.89
C GLN A 99 7.95 -0.08 -19.40
N PHE A 100 7.08 -0.96 -19.94
CA PHE A 100 6.83 -1.13 -21.38
C PHE A 100 5.39 -1.59 -21.59
N ALA A 101 4.88 -1.45 -22.81
CA ALA A 101 3.49 -1.79 -23.14
C ALA A 101 3.40 -2.75 -24.33
N ILE A 102 2.35 -3.57 -24.35
CA ILE A 102 2.05 -4.55 -25.40
C ILE A 102 0.63 -4.27 -25.89
N MET A 103 0.44 -4.21 -27.23
CA MET A 103 -0.88 -4.03 -27.83
C MET A 103 -1.08 -4.91 -29.06
N PRO A 104 -2.09 -5.79 -29.09
CA PRO A 104 -2.45 -6.55 -30.27
C PRO A 104 -3.33 -5.69 -31.20
N LEU A 105 -3.16 -5.88 -32.51
CA LEU A 105 -3.84 -5.11 -33.56
C LEU A 105 -4.29 -6.04 -34.71
N THR A 106 -5.24 -5.55 -35.53
CA THR A 106 -5.61 -6.14 -36.81
C THR A 106 -5.68 -5.13 -37.93
N GLY A 107 -5.44 -5.56 -39.16
CA GLY A 107 -5.59 -4.76 -40.36
C GLY A 107 -4.49 -3.71 -40.54
N LYS A 108 -4.86 -2.46 -40.81
CA LYS A 108 -3.86 -1.40 -41.04
C LYS A 108 -2.99 -1.19 -39.77
N LEU A 109 -1.68 -1.15 -39.98
CA LEU A 109 -0.73 -0.90 -38.93
C LEU A 109 -0.95 0.48 -38.29
N ARG A 110 -1.17 0.49 -36.95
CA ARG A 110 -1.36 1.67 -36.10
C ARG A 110 -0.54 1.45 -34.83
N PHE A 111 0.66 2.00 -34.76
CA PHE A 111 1.60 1.68 -33.66
C PHE A 111 1.77 2.79 -32.62
N THR A 112 1.39 4.03 -32.95
CA THR A 112 1.41 5.13 -31.97
C THR A 112 0.32 4.93 -30.90
N GLU A 113 0.52 5.48 -29.70
CA GLU A 113 -0.40 5.26 -28.58
C GLU A 113 -1.85 5.68 -28.89
N ASP A 114 -2.05 6.80 -29.59
CA ASP A 114 -3.38 7.28 -29.92
C ASP A 114 -4.01 6.48 -31.06
N ASP A 115 -3.22 6.10 -32.09
CA ASP A 115 -3.74 5.38 -33.27
C ASP A 115 -4.10 3.92 -32.94
N ARG A 116 -3.35 3.28 -32.03
CA ARG A 116 -3.59 1.87 -31.63
C ARG A 116 -4.71 1.72 -30.59
N ALA A 117 -5.14 2.82 -29.97
CA ALA A 117 -6.14 2.80 -28.90
C ALA A 117 -7.47 2.21 -29.38
N SER A 118 -7.99 1.25 -28.64
CA SER A 118 -9.24 0.54 -28.96
C SER A 118 -10.32 0.82 -27.92
N TRP A 119 -11.56 0.99 -28.39
CA TRP A 119 -12.73 1.00 -27.53
C TRP A 119 -12.86 -0.34 -26.78
N PHE A 120 -13.27 -0.27 -25.52
CA PHE A 120 -13.62 -1.41 -24.68
C PHE A 120 -14.86 -1.11 -23.83
N SER A 121 -15.35 -2.11 -23.13
CA SER A 121 -16.47 -1.95 -22.21
C SER A 121 -16.20 -2.71 -20.93
N HIS A 122 -16.42 -2.09 -19.78
CA HIS A 122 -16.37 -2.75 -18.46
C HIS A 122 -17.33 -3.94 -18.35
N LYS A 123 -18.37 -4.02 -19.20
CA LYS A 123 -19.27 -5.20 -19.26
C LYS A 123 -18.61 -6.44 -19.86
N SER A 124 -17.54 -6.26 -20.64
CA SER A 124 -16.73 -7.31 -21.24
C SER A 124 -15.33 -7.41 -20.63
N GLU A 125 -15.07 -6.63 -19.59
CA GLU A 125 -13.82 -6.65 -18.83
C GLU A 125 -13.94 -7.59 -17.64
N ILE A 126 -12.97 -8.47 -17.46
CA ILE A 126 -12.85 -9.34 -16.28
C ILE A 126 -11.55 -8.96 -15.58
N VAL A 127 -11.67 -8.52 -14.32
CA VAL A 127 -10.53 -8.07 -13.52
C VAL A 127 -10.46 -8.90 -12.24
N LYS A 128 -9.37 -9.64 -12.10
CA LYS A 128 -9.02 -10.39 -10.88
C LYS A 128 -7.55 -10.14 -10.55
N PRO A 129 -7.11 -10.28 -9.31
CA PRO A 129 -5.69 -10.09 -8.97
C PRO A 129 -4.72 -10.90 -9.83
N TYR A 130 -5.12 -12.09 -10.24
CA TYR A 130 -4.33 -13.09 -10.99
C TYR A 130 -4.72 -13.22 -12.45
N TYR A 131 -5.70 -12.44 -12.94
CA TYR A 131 -6.23 -12.61 -14.30
C TYR A 131 -6.93 -11.33 -14.78
N TYR A 132 -6.64 -10.98 -16.02
CA TYR A 132 -7.33 -9.93 -16.74
C TYR A 132 -7.82 -10.42 -18.08
N SER A 133 -8.98 -9.98 -18.53
CA SER A 133 -9.51 -10.24 -19.86
C SER A 133 -10.34 -9.06 -20.34
N VAL A 134 -10.17 -8.70 -21.62
CA VAL A 134 -10.95 -7.65 -22.27
C VAL A 134 -11.09 -7.90 -23.78
N TYR A 135 -12.21 -7.46 -24.34
CA TYR A 135 -12.44 -7.41 -25.79
C TYR A 135 -12.11 -6.01 -26.32
N LEU A 136 -11.22 -5.96 -27.32
CA LEU A 136 -10.78 -4.76 -28.01
C LEU A 136 -11.62 -4.58 -29.29
N ALA A 137 -12.59 -3.67 -29.27
CA ALA A 137 -13.63 -3.56 -30.29
C ALA A 137 -13.10 -3.11 -31.66
N ASP A 138 -12.10 -2.21 -31.71
CA ASP A 138 -11.53 -1.73 -32.98
C ASP A 138 -10.67 -2.78 -33.71
N HIS A 139 -10.27 -3.83 -32.98
CA HIS A 139 -9.38 -4.87 -33.48
C HIS A 139 -10.02 -6.28 -33.54
N ASP A 140 -11.24 -6.44 -32.99
CA ASP A 140 -11.93 -7.74 -32.84
C ASP A 140 -11.06 -8.78 -32.15
N ILE A 141 -10.34 -8.37 -31.07
CA ILE A 141 -9.39 -9.22 -30.34
C ILE A 141 -9.83 -9.35 -28.89
N THR A 142 -9.84 -10.58 -28.37
CA THR A 142 -9.85 -10.79 -26.90
C THR A 142 -8.42 -10.95 -26.41
N THR A 143 -8.03 -10.12 -25.44
CA THR A 143 -6.73 -10.17 -24.76
C THR A 143 -6.90 -10.64 -23.33
N GLU A 144 -6.07 -11.59 -22.93
CA GLU A 144 -6.05 -12.15 -21.59
C GLU A 144 -4.63 -12.15 -21.03
N ILE A 145 -4.50 -11.90 -19.71
CA ILE A 145 -3.21 -11.83 -19.00
C ILE A 145 -3.29 -12.64 -17.71
N THR A 146 -2.24 -13.40 -17.43
CA THR A 146 -2.05 -14.05 -16.12
C THR A 146 -0.58 -13.93 -15.69
N PRO A 147 -0.28 -13.41 -14.47
CA PRO A 147 1.08 -13.12 -14.00
C PRO A 147 1.67 -14.25 -13.17
N THR A 148 3.01 -14.24 -13.07
CA THR A 148 3.80 -14.78 -11.94
C THR A 148 4.49 -13.62 -11.21
N GLU A 149 5.47 -13.87 -10.33
CA GLU A 149 6.16 -12.79 -9.62
C GLU A 149 6.96 -11.87 -10.55
N ARG A 150 7.63 -12.44 -11.60
CA ARG A 150 8.54 -11.73 -12.52
C ARG A 150 8.19 -11.89 -13.99
N ALA A 151 7.19 -12.75 -14.29
CA ALA A 151 6.77 -13.03 -15.65
C ALA A 151 5.24 -12.91 -15.80
N ALA A 152 4.77 -12.99 -17.04
CA ALA A 152 3.35 -13.09 -17.37
C ALA A 152 3.16 -13.88 -18.67
N MET A 153 1.99 -14.48 -18.79
CA MET A 153 1.53 -15.09 -20.04
C MET A 153 0.36 -14.27 -20.59
N PHE A 154 0.46 -13.93 -21.85
CA PHE A 154 -0.61 -13.31 -22.65
C PHE A 154 -1.24 -14.33 -23.56
N ARG A 155 -2.54 -14.24 -23.74
CA ARG A 155 -3.32 -14.99 -24.71
C ARG A 155 -4.14 -14.01 -25.54
N PHE A 156 -3.85 -13.97 -26.86
CA PHE A 156 -4.53 -13.13 -27.81
C PHE A 156 -5.38 -14.01 -28.71
N THR A 157 -6.70 -13.82 -28.70
CA THR A 157 -7.63 -14.51 -29.62
C THR A 157 -7.98 -13.56 -30.76
N PHE A 158 -7.50 -13.89 -31.95
CA PHE A 158 -7.64 -13.09 -33.15
C PHE A 158 -8.84 -13.47 -34.02
N PRO A 159 -9.39 -12.53 -34.82
CA PRO A 159 -10.27 -12.85 -35.94
C PRO A 159 -9.47 -13.45 -37.12
N GLU A 160 -10.15 -13.81 -38.20
CA GLU A 160 -9.51 -14.08 -39.47
C GLU A 160 -8.96 -12.79 -40.07
N ASN A 161 -7.62 -12.68 -40.18
CA ASN A 161 -6.96 -11.50 -40.72
C ASN A 161 -5.58 -11.80 -41.27
N GLU A 162 -5.27 -11.24 -42.46
CA GLU A 162 -3.95 -11.36 -43.10
C GLU A 162 -2.87 -10.49 -42.42
N HIS A 163 -3.28 -9.54 -41.55
CA HIS A 163 -2.43 -8.57 -40.90
C HIS A 163 -2.76 -8.45 -39.41
N SER A 164 -2.71 -9.54 -38.69
CA SER A 164 -2.71 -9.57 -37.24
C SER A 164 -1.33 -9.20 -36.72
N GLN A 165 -1.24 -8.34 -35.72
CA GLN A 165 0.04 -7.77 -35.28
C GLN A 165 0.08 -7.63 -33.74
N ILE A 166 1.28 -7.64 -33.19
CA ILE A 166 1.52 -7.27 -31.79
C ILE A 166 2.60 -6.19 -31.79
N VAL A 167 2.29 -5.06 -31.17
CA VAL A 167 3.21 -3.95 -30.91
C VAL A 167 3.77 -4.11 -29.50
N LEU A 168 5.10 -4.15 -29.38
CA LEU A 168 5.82 -3.95 -28.13
C LEU A 168 6.39 -2.53 -28.16
N ASP A 169 6.04 -1.72 -27.18
CA ASP A 169 6.43 -0.32 -27.03
C ASP A 169 7.27 -0.19 -25.77
N ALA A 170 8.58 0.06 -25.92
CA ALA A 170 9.51 0.19 -24.80
C ALA A 170 9.57 1.61 -24.24
N LEU A 171 8.73 2.50 -24.74
CA LEU A 171 8.50 3.87 -24.28
C LEU A 171 9.74 4.79 -24.39
N ASP A 172 9.57 6.06 -23.97
CA ASP A 172 10.58 7.13 -24.09
C ASP A 172 11.68 7.07 -23.02
N LYS A 173 12.63 7.98 -23.13
CA LYS A 173 13.81 8.22 -22.25
C LYS A 173 14.89 7.14 -22.33
N GLY A 174 15.04 6.53 -23.49
CA GLY A 174 16.06 5.56 -23.78
C GLY A 174 15.55 4.14 -23.72
N SER A 175 15.50 3.50 -24.87
CA SER A 175 15.07 2.11 -24.97
C SER A 175 15.73 1.40 -26.15
N TYR A 176 15.73 0.07 -26.08
CA TYR A 176 16.28 -0.82 -27.07
C TYR A 176 15.31 -1.97 -27.32
N VAL A 177 15.13 -2.33 -28.57
CA VAL A 177 14.35 -3.49 -29.02
C VAL A 177 15.07 -4.24 -30.11
N LYS A 178 15.10 -5.57 -29.99
CA LYS A 178 15.59 -6.49 -31.01
C LYS A 178 14.60 -7.64 -31.22
N ILE A 179 14.21 -7.85 -32.47
CA ILE A 179 13.38 -8.96 -32.92
C ILE A 179 14.31 -10.08 -33.44
N ILE A 180 14.10 -11.30 -32.99
CA ILE A 180 14.85 -12.50 -33.36
C ILE A 180 13.85 -13.51 -33.96
N PRO A 181 13.59 -13.43 -35.28
CA PRO A 181 12.50 -14.21 -35.90
C PRO A 181 12.68 -15.70 -35.75
N ASP A 182 13.89 -16.23 -35.96
CA ASP A 182 14.22 -17.65 -35.86
C ASP A 182 13.97 -18.26 -34.49
N GLU A 183 13.94 -17.42 -33.44
CA GLU A 183 13.62 -17.80 -32.07
C GLU A 183 12.20 -17.40 -31.65
N ARG A 184 11.43 -16.75 -32.52
CA ARG A 184 10.10 -16.18 -32.20
C ARG A 184 10.16 -15.31 -30.97
N LYS A 185 11.19 -14.48 -30.89
CA LYS A 185 11.56 -13.75 -29.68
C LYS A 185 11.73 -12.25 -29.95
N ILE A 186 11.34 -11.44 -28.96
CA ILE A 186 11.72 -10.03 -28.86
C ILE A 186 12.49 -9.87 -27.54
N ILE A 187 13.64 -9.22 -27.59
CA ILE A 187 14.37 -8.77 -26.40
C ILE A 187 14.52 -7.25 -26.43
N GLY A 188 14.69 -6.65 -25.26
CA GLY A 188 14.93 -5.22 -25.19
C GLY A 188 15.18 -4.76 -23.76
N TYR A 189 15.35 -3.45 -23.61
CA TYR A 189 15.36 -2.79 -22.31
C TYR A 189 14.74 -1.40 -22.40
N THR A 190 14.33 -0.90 -21.23
CA THR A 190 13.97 0.50 -21.02
C THR A 190 14.81 1.07 -19.87
N THR A 191 15.26 2.32 -20.04
CA THR A 191 15.94 3.09 -18.99
C THR A 191 14.97 4.06 -18.29
N LYS A 192 13.69 4.06 -18.71
CA LYS A 192 12.70 4.99 -18.17
C LYS A 192 12.60 4.87 -16.66
N ASN A 193 12.73 5.99 -16.00
CA ASN A 193 12.58 6.10 -14.55
C ASN A 193 12.09 7.51 -14.20
N SER A 194 11.64 7.68 -12.97
CA SER A 194 11.18 8.97 -12.44
C SER A 194 12.19 9.59 -11.44
N GLY A 195 13.44 9.11 -11.44
CA GLY A 195 14.54 9.60 -10.62
C GLY A 195 14.96 8.66 -9.50
N GLY A 196 16.03 9.04 -8.81
CA GLY A 196 16.55 8.31 -7.65
C GLY A 196 17.35 7.05 -7.94
N VAL A 197 17.76 6.82 -9.21
CA VAL A 197 18.52 5.63 -9.62
C VAL A 197 19.85 6.01 -10.29
N PRO A 198 20.86 5.12 -10.27
CA PRO A 198 22.12 5.28 -11.02
C PRO A 198 21.93 5.31 -12.53
N ASP A 199 22.88 5.88 -13.27
CA ASP A 199 22.84 6.06 -14.73
C ASP A 199 22.78 4.73 -15.51
N ASN A 200 23.20 3.62 -14.92
CA ASN A 200 23.16 2.30 -15.54
C ASN A 200 21.85 1.56 -15.30
N PHE A 201 20.84 2.20 -14.73
CA PHE A 201 19.52 1.61 -14.51
C PHE A 201 18.90 1.15 -15.82
N LYS A 202 18.48 -0.12 -15.87
CA LYS A 202 17.74 -0.73 -16.97
C LYS A 202 16.75 -1.76 -16.45
N ASN A 203 15.58 -1.85 -17.08
CA ASN A 203 14.72 -3.01 -16.99
C ASN A 203 14.82 -3.77 -18.31
N TYR A 204 15.49 -4.92 -18.30
CA TYR A 204 15.62 -5.83 -19.43
C TYR A 204 14.37 -6.69 -19.53
N PHE A 205 13.90 -6.95 -20.77
CA PHE A 205 12.76 -7.83 -20.98
C PHE A 205 13.02 -8.84 -22.12
N VAL A 206 12.34 -9.96 -21.99
CA VAL A 206 12.31 -11.04 -22.99
C VAL A 206 10.86 -11.42 -23.24
N MET A 207 10.45 -11.49 -24.50
CA MET A 207 9.12 -11.91 -24.94
C MET A 207 9.23 -13.01 -25.98
N VAL A 208 8.61 -14.17 -25.72
CA VAL A 208 8.67 -15.36 -26.58
C VAL A 208 7.26 -15.73 -27.03
N PHE A 209 7.11 -16.03 -28.32
CA PHE A 209 5.84 -16.37 -28.93
C PHE A 209 5.77 -17.87 -29.31
N ASP A 210 4.56 -18.42 -29.35
CA ASP A 210 4.30 -19.77 -29.77
C ASP A 210 4.14 -19.90 -31.30
N LYS A 211 4.17 -18.77 -32.04
CA LYS A 211 3.92 -18.70 -33.48
C LYS A 211 5.05 -17.96 -34.22
N ASP A 212 5.38 -18.44 -35.45
CA ASP A 212 6.36 -17.80 -36.34
C ASP A 212 5.86 -16.42 -36.81
N PHE A 213 6.79 -15.48 -37.02
CA PHE A 213 6.49 -14.15 -37.52
C PHE A 213 6.41 -14.14 -39.04
N GLU A 214 5.31 -13.63 -39.60
CA GLU A 214 5.16 -13.37 -41.04
C GLU A 214 5.78 -12.02 -41.43
N THR A 215 5.73 -11.04 -40.53
CA THR A 215 6.30 -9.71 -40.76
C THR A 215 6.94 -9.18 -39.48
N THR A 216 8.00 -8.40 -39.67
CA THR A 216 8.70 -7.74 -38.55
C THR A 216 9.04 -6.30 -38.94
N LYS A 217 8.91 -5.37 -38.00
CA LYS A 217 9.31 -3.97 -38.13
C LYS A 217 9.75 -3.43 -36.79
N THR A 218 10.55 -2.38 -36.83
CA THR A 218 10.86 -1.58 -35.64
C THR A 218 10.33 -0.16 -35.83
N PHE A 219 10.30 0.63 -34.76
CA PHE A 219 9.97 2.06 -34.84
C PHE A 219 10.77 2.87 -33.83
N SER A 220 10.94 4.17 -34.16
CA SER A 220 11.52 5.19 -33.28
C SER A 220 10.54 6.34 -33.15
N GLY A 221 9.94 6.48 -31.97
CA GLY A 221 8.85 7.45 -31.76
C GLY A 221 7.69 7.17 -32.72
N GLU A 222 7.39 8.13 -33.61
CA GLU A 222 6.32 7.97 -34.64
C GLU A 222 6.85 7.47 -36.00
N GLN A 223 8.15 7.18 -36.11
CA GLN A 223 8.78 6.76 -37.37
C GLN A 223 8.87 5.23 -37.46
N LEU A 224 8.20 4.65 -38.42
CA LEU A 224 8.31 3.24 -38.77
C LEU A 224 9.61 2.96 -39.49
N LEU A 225 10.30 1.88 -39.15
CA LEU A 225 11.59 1.50 -39.70
C LEU A 225 11.60 0.04 -40.19
N GLU A 226 12.33 -0.22 -41.27
CA GLU A 226 12.63 -1.56 -41.74
C GLU A 226 13.89 -2.06 -41.02
N GLY A 227 13.77 -2.99 -40.11
CA GLY A 227 14.88 -3.53 -39.37
C GLY A 227 14.42 -4.41 -38.22
N LEU A 228 15.38 -5.17 -37.71
CA LEU A 228 15.16 -6.10 -36.60
C LEU A 228 15.66 -5.57 -35.25
N GLU A 229 16.38 -4.44 -35.25
CA GLU A 229 17.04 -3.94 -34.05
C GLU A 229 17.09 -2.40 -34.08
N ILE A 230 16.79 -1.78 -32.93
CA ILE A 230 16.85 -0.34 -32.76
C ILE A 230 17.15 0.04 -31.30
N GLU A 231 18.04 1.02 -31.13
CA GLU A 231 18.30 1.70 -29.86
C GLU A 231 18.11 3.21 -30.07
N THR A 232 17.18 3.82 -29.32
CA THR A 232 16.83 5.23 -29.49
C THR A 232 16.14 5.74 -28.23
N ASP A 233 15.77 7.02 -28.22
CA ASP A 233 15.00 7.59 -27.10
C ASP A 233 13.67 6.85 -26.85
N HIS A 234 12.96 6.46 -27.95
CA HIS A 234 11.71 5.73 -27.89
C HIS A 234 11.70 4.60 -28.93
N ALA A 235 12.12 3.41 -28.51
CA ALA A 235 12.16 2.23 -29.38
C ALA A 235 10.91 1.35 -29.23
N GLY A 236 10.53 0.70 -30.32
CA GLY A 236 9.51 -0.36 -30.30
C GLY A 236 9.70 -1.38 -31.40
N GLY A 237 8.99 -2.51 -31.23
CA GLY A 237 9.00 -3.63 -32.17
C GLY A 237 7.58 -4.06 -32.52
N ILE A 238 7.41 -4.52 -33.77
CA ILE A 238 6.14 -4.99 -34.31
C ILE A 238 6.37 -6.34 -34.95
N VAL A 239 5.58 -7.33 -34.54
CA VAL A 239 5.56 -8.66 -35.16
C VAL A 239 4.18 -8.94 -35.71
N GLY A 240 4.11 -9.52 -36.89
CA GLY A 240 2.86 -9.77 -37.59
C GLY A 240 2.62 -11.25 -37.85
N PHE A 241 1.35 -11.63 -37.97
CA PHE A 241 0.85 -12.99 -38.18
C PHE A 241 -0.27 -12.99 -39.21
N LYS A 242 -0.48 -14.14 -39.83
CA LYS A 242 -1.74 -14.48 -40.50
C LYS A 242 -2.56 -15.32 -39.55
N THR A 243 -3.80 -14.95 -39.34
CA THR A 243 -4.67 -15.64 -38.37
C THR A 243 -5.98 -16.08 -38.99
N LYS A 244 -6.50 -17.22 -38.53
CA LYS A 244 -7.86 -17.68 -38.77
C LYS A 244 -8.79 -17.20 -37.67
N ARG A 245 -10.08 -17.26 -37.88
CA ARG A 245 -11.07 -16.89 -36.90
C ARG A 245 -10.93 -17.73 -35.62
N GLY A 246 -10.75 -17.05 -34.48
CA GLY A 246 -10.57 -17.68 -33.16
C GLY A 246 -9.18 -18.26 -32.95
N GLU A 247 -8.21 -17.95 -33.82
CA GLU A 247 -6.82 -18.40 -33.63
C GLU A 247 -6.18 -17.67 -32.44
N VAL A 248 -5.51 -18.46 -31.61
CA VAL A 248 -4.83 -18.00 -30.40
C VAL A 248 -3.35 -17.84 -30.68
N VAL A 249 -2.78 -16.72 -30.23
CA VAL A 249 -1.33 -16.48 -30.13
C VAL A 249 -0.99 -16.32 -28.67
N ILE A 250 -0.02 -17.08 -28.20
CA ILE A 250 0.49 -16.98 -26.82
C ILE A 250 1.83 -16.23 -26.82
N ALA A 251 1.96 -15.27 -25.89
CA ALA A 251 3.23 -14.65 -25.61
C ALA A 251 3.59 -14.83 -24.14
N LYS A 252 4.82 -15.27 -23.88
CA LYS A 252 5.44 -15.38 -22.55
C LYS A 252 6.41 -14.22 -22.38
N VAL A 253 6.27 -13.45 -21.32
CA VAL A 253 7.07 -12.23 -21.06
C VAL A 253 7.68 -12.30 -19.67
N ALA A 254 8.94 -11.92 -19.54
CA ALA A 254 9.59 -11.69 -18.25
C ALA A 254 10.53 -10.50 -18.32
N SER A 255 10.83 -9.91 -17.18
CA SER A 255 11.81 -8.84 -17.09
C SER A 255 12.77 -9.02 -15.91
N SER A 256 13.87 -8.23 -15.93
CA SER A 256 14.91 -8.23 -14.93
C SER A 256 15.58 -6.86 -14.86
N PHE A 257 15.90 -6.41 -13.65
CA PHE A 257 16.76 -5.22 -13.47
C PHE A 257 18.25 -5.53 -13.56
N ILE A 258 18.63 -6.81 -13.76
CA ILE A 258 20.03 -7.28 -13.75
C ILE A 258 20.57 -7.45 -15.18
N SER A 259 19.92 -8.28 -16.01
CA SER A 259 20.40 -8.60 -17.37
C SER A 259 19.35 -9.34 -18.21
N TYR A 260 19.65 -9.53 -19.52
CA TYR A 260 18.85 -10.40 -20.39
C TYR A 260 18.85 -11.86 -19.93
N ASP A 261 20.01 -12.40 -19.54
CA ASP A 261 20.12 -13.78 -19.07
C ASP A 261 19.26 -13.98 -17.80
N GLN A 262 19.22 -12.98 -16.96
CA GLN A 262 18.36 -13.02 -15.77
C GLN A 262 16.87 -12.91 -16.14
N ALA A 263 16.50 -12.11 -17.13
CA ALA A 263 15.12 -12.05 -17.63
C ALA A 263 14.69 -13.40 -18.24
N GLU A 264 15.58 -14.08 -18.96
CA GLU A 264 15.33 -15.45 -19.45
C GLU A 264 15.24 -16.47 -18.31
N LEU A 265 16.00 -16.30 -17.25
CA LEU A 265 15.88 -17.11 -16.03
C LEU A 265 14.53 -16.89 -15.35
N ASN A 266 14.09 -15.66 -15.23
CA ASN A 266 12.78 -15.30 -14.67
C ASN A 266 11.63 -15.85 -15.53
N LEU A 267 11.79 -15.95 -16.83
CA LEU A 267 10.79 -16.56 -17.72
C LEU A 267 10.49 -18.02 -17.36
N ARG A 268 11.43 -18.72 -16.72
CA ARG A 268 11.26 -20.10 -16.25
C ARG A 268 10.22 -20.26 -15.15
N GLU A 269 9.76 -19.18 -14.52
CA GLU A 269 8.62 -19.22 -13.60
C GLU A 269 7.35 -19.75 -14.27
N LEU A 270 7.20 -19.53 -15.57
CA LEU A 270 6.07 -20.05 -16.38
C LEU A 270 6.22 -21.53 -16.72
N GLY A 271 7.43 -22.07 -16.70
CA GLY A 271 7.70 -23.48 -16.99
C GLY A 271 7.11 -23.95 -18.31
N ASN A 272 6.59 -25.18 -18.30
CA ASN A 272 5.87 -25.79 -19.41
C ASN A 272 4.35 -25.70 -19.26
N ASP A 273 3.87 -24.91 -18.31
CA ASP A 273 2.44 -24.77 -18.03
C ASP A 273 1.73 -24.01 -19.16
N ASP A 274 0.48 -24.38 -19.38
CA ASP A 274 -0.41 -23.62 -20.25
C ASP A 274 -1.00 -22.41 -19.50
N PHE A 275 -1.67 -21.53 -20.24
CA PHE A 275 -2.28 -20.32 -19.73
C PHE A 275 -3.24 -20.57 -18.55
N ASN A 276 -4.10 -21.60 -18.68
CA ASN A 276 -5.09 -21.88 -17.65
C ASN A 276 -4.45 -22.43 -16.37
N THR A 277 -3.41 -23.24 -16.50
CA THR A 277 -2.63 -23.74 -15.35
C THR A 277 -1.96 -22.61 -14.59
N ILE A 278 -1.32 -21.63 -15.26
CA ILE A 278 -0.73 -20.45 -14.62
C ILE A 278 -1.82 -19.62 -13.92
N LYS A 279 -2.96 -19.39 -14.58
CA LYS A 279 -4.12 -18.69 -14.02
C LYS A 279 -4.61 -19.32 -12.71
N GLU A 280 -4.77 -20.66 -12.70
CA GLU A 280 -5.23 -21.37 -11.49
C GLU A 280 -4.17 -21.35 -10.38
N LYS A 281 -2.87 -21.40 -10.69
CA LYS A 281 -1.79 -21.22 -9.71
C LYS A 281 -1.84 -19.83 -9.09
N GLY A 282 -2.08 -18.79 -9.90
CA GLY A 282 -2.27 -17.41 -9.42
C GLY A 282 -3.48 -17.29 -8.49
N ARG A 283 -4.61 -17.89 -8.87
CA ARG A 283 -5.82 -17.94 -8.06
C ARG A 283 -5.57 -18.62 -6.69
N ALA A 284 -4.90 -19.77 -6.72
CA ALA A 284 -4.58 -20.52 -5.51
C ALA A 284 -3.63 -19.75 -4.58
N SER A 285 -2.63 -19.05 -5.14
CA SER A 285 -1.72 -18.22 -4.37
C SER A 285 -2.45 -17.06 -3.66
N TRP A 286 -3.33 -16.35 -4.34
CA TRP A 286 -4.13 -15.29 -3.74
C TRP A 286 -5.09 -15.84 -2.68
N ASN A 287 -5.75 -16.96 -2.91
CA ASN A 287 -6.61 -17.58 -1.91
C ASN A 287 -5.85 -18.04 -0.66
N LYS A 288 -4.61 -18.48 -0.81
CA LYS A 288 -3.75 -18.81 0.33
C LYS A 288 -3.52 -17.60 1.23
N GLU A 289 -3.15 -16.45 0.65
CA GLU A 289 -2.84 -15.26 1.43
C GLU A 289 -4.10 -14.56 1.97
N LEU A 290 -5.11 -14.34 1.13
CA LEU A 290 -6.38 -13.75 1.56
C LEU A 290 -7.13 -14.62 2.58
N GLY A 291 -7.02 -15.95 2.45
CA GLY A 291 -7.64 -16.93 3.34
C GLY A 291 -7.02 -16.99 4.74
N ARG A 292 -5.91 -16.29 4.98
CA ARG A 292 -5.36 -16.10 6.34
C ARG A 292 -6.29 -15.29 7.23
N ILE A 293 -7.18 -14.48 6.66
CA ILE A 293 -8.21 -13.77 7.41
C ILE A 293 -9.57 -14.15 6.86
N LYS A 294 -10.34 -14.89 7.65
CA LYS A 294 -11.68 -15.34 7.31
C LYS A 294 -12.69 -14.50 8.08
N VAL A 295 -13.67 -13.94 7.37
CA VAL A 295 -14.73 -13.09 7.94
C VAL A 295 -16.12 -13.70 7.71
N GLU A 296 -16.99 -13.62 8.71
CA GLU A 296 -18.35 -14.20 8.70
C GLU A 296 -19.38 -13.20 9.28
N GLY A 297 -20.62 -13.25 8.78
CA GLY A 297 -21.72 -12.45 9.33
C GLY A 297 -21.75 -10.99 8.86
N GLY A 298 -21.11 -10.70 7.72
CA GLY A 298 -21.27 -9.46 6.98
C GLY A 298 -22.20 -9.60 5.79
N ASN A 299 -22.47 -8.50 5.08
CA ASN A 299 -23.12 -8.53 3.77
C ASN A 299 -22.06 -8.65 2.65
N VAL A 300 -22.51 -8.86 1.41
CA VAL A 300 -21.61 -9.08 0.26
C VAL A 300 -20.70 -7.87 0.00
N ASP A 301 -21.21 -6.64 0.14
CA ASP A 301 -20.44 -5.43 -0.09
C ASP A 301 -19.36 -5.25 0.98
N GLN A 302 -19.63 -5.59 2.24
CA GLN A 302 -18.63 -5.61 3.31
C GLN A 302 -17.54 -6.64 3.03
N PHE A 303 -17.89 -7.84 2.52
CA PHE A 303 -16.87 -8.83 2.12
C PHE A 303 -16.04 -8.33 0.96
N ARG A 304 -16.66 -7.76 -0.08
CA ARG A 304 -15.95 -7.20 -1.24
C ARG A 304 -15.02 -6.06 -0.82
N THR A 305 -15.48 -5.12 0.00
CA THR A 305 -14.66 -4.01 0.50
C THR A 305 -13.49 -4.55 1.33
N PHE A 306 -13.75 -5.46 2.28
CA PHE A 306 -12.72 -6.03 3.14
C PHE A 306 -11.64 -6.76 2.35
N TYR A 307 -12.01 -7.69 1.46
CA TYR A 307 -11.03 -8.46 0.69
C TYR A 307 -10.34 -7.62 -0.39
N SER A 308 -10.97 -6.55 -0.89
CA SER A 308 -10.31 -5.61 -1.80
C SER A 308 -9.26 -4.76 -1.07
N CYS A 309 -9.55 -4.28 0.15
CA CYS A 309 -8.57 -3.63 1.01
C CYS A 309 -7.45 -4.60 1.43
N LEU A 310 -7.78 -5.84 1.81
CA LEU A 310 -6.77 -6.84 2.15
C LEU A 310 -5.86 -7.13 0.95
N TYR A 311 -6.40 -7.28 -0.27
CA TYR A 311 -5.61 -7.43 -1.50
C TYR A 311 -4.64 -6.26 -1.69
N ARG A 312 -5.07 -4.99 -1.53
CA ARG A 312 -4.20 -3.82 -1.66
C ARG A 312 -3.08 -3.82 -0.62
N SER A 313 -3.37 -4.24 0.61
CA SER A 313 -2.37 -4.35 1.68
C SER A 313 -1.31 -5.43 1.42
N LEU A 314 -1.49 -6.31 0.43
CA LEU A 314 -0.56 -7.38 0.05
C LEU A 314 0.19 -7.09 -1.27
N LEU A 315 0.10 -5.88 -1.82
CA LEU A 315 0.81 -5.49 -3.02
C LEU A 315 2.18 -4.86 -2.73
N PHE A 316 2.29 -4.10 -1.65
CA PHE A 316 3.48 -3.32 -1.28
C PHE A 316 4.00 -3.67 0.13
N PRO A 317 5.31 -3.45 0.40
CA PRO A 317 6.39 -3.07 -0.52
C PRO A 317 6.62 -4.13 -1.59
N ARG A 318 7.02 -3.68 -2.80
CA ARG A 318 7.28 -4.58 -3.93
C ARG A 318 8.63 -5.27 -3.75
N LYS A 319 8.72 -6.58 -4.08
CA LYS A 319 9.99 -7.29 -4.22
C LYS A 319 10.84 -6.61 -5.29
N PHE A 320 12.09 -6.36 -5.00
CA PHE A 320 13.08 -5.80 -5.92
C PHE A 320 14.34 -6.65 -5.93
N PHE A 321 14.16 -7.96 -5.89
CA PHE A 321 15.20 -8.98 -5.92
C PHE A 321 14.81 -10.13 -6.83
N GLU A 322 15.81 -10.88 -7.25
CA GLU A 322 15.69 -11.98 -8.19
C GLU A 322 16.46 -13.20 -7.64
N TYR A 323 16.37 -14.33 -8.33
CA TYR A 323 17.13 -15.53 -7.99
C TYR A 323 18.13 -15.83 -9.09
N ASP A 324 19.40 -16.01 -8.74
CA ASP A 324 20.44 -16.42 -9.69
C ASP A 324 20.23 -17.90 -10.15
N VAL A 325 21.10 -18.37 -11.06
CA VAL A 325 21.03 -19.74 -11.58
C VAL A 325 21.17 -20.84 -10.51
N ASN A 326 21.69 -20.49 -9.34
CA ASN A 326 21.87 -21.38 -8.19
C ASN A 326 20.75 -21.22 -7.16
N GLY A 327 19.74 -20.41 -7.44
CA GLY A 327 18.63 -20.11 -6.53
C GLY A 327 19.00 -19.16 -5.38
N LYS A 328 20.10 -18.44 -5.46
CA LYS A 328 20.50 -17.43 -4.46
C LYS A 328 19.80 -16.11 -4.74
N VAL A 329 19.40 -15.43 -3.67
CA VAL A 329 18.79 -14.11 -3.73
C VAL A 329 19.85 -13.08 -4.12
N VAL A 330 19.57 -12.33 -5.17
CA VAL A 330 20.40 -11.24 -5.71
C VAL A 330 19.51 -10.07 -6.12
N HIS A 331 20.07 -8.86 -6.14
CA HIS A 331 19.33 -7.69 -6.60
C HIS A 331 20.24 -6.71 -7.35
N TYR A 332 19.65 -5.92 -8.24
CA TYR A 332 20.24 -4.69 -8.71
C TYR A 332 20.09 -3.64 -7.62
N SER A 333 21.21 -3.03 -7.18
CA SER A 333 21.15 -1.97 -6.19
C SER A 333 20.68 -0.66 -6.81
N PRO A 334 19.51 -0.13 -6.43
CA PRO A 334 19.04 1.16 -6.92
C PRO A 334 19.81 2.34 -6.30
N TYR A 335 20.78 2.08 -5.42
CA TYR A 335 21.59 3.09 -4.74
C TYR A 335 22.99 3.23 -5.34
N ASN A 336 23.61 2.16 -5.84
CA ASN A 336 24.98 2.19 -6.38
C ASN A 336 25.14 1.50 -7.75
N GLY A 337 24.09 0.93 -8.33
CA GLY A 337 24.09 0.34 -9.67
C GLY A 337 24.78 -1.01 -9.79
N LYS A 338 25.13 -1.67 -8.69
CA LYS A 338 25.78 -2.99 -8.69
C LYS A 338 24.76 -4.10 -8.52
N VAL A 339 25.09 -5.31 -8.98
CA VAL A 339 24.36 -6.53 -8.64
C VAL A 339 24.97 -7.12 -7.37
N LEU A 340 24.16 -7.27 -6.34
CA LEU A 340 24.58 -7.65 -4.99
C LEU A 340 23.70 -8.76 -4.43
N PRO A 341 24.21 -9.56 -3.47
CA PRO A 341 23.42 -10.60 -2.81
C PRO A 341 22.47 -10.03 -1.76
N GLY A 342 21.38 -10.77 -1.46
CA GLY A 342 20.42 -10.44 -0.41
C GLY A 342 19.14 -9.80 -0.92
N TYR A 343 18.19 -9.62 -0.01
CA TYR A 343 16.88 -9.06 -0.32
C TYR A 343 16.94 -7.55 -0.57
N MET A 344 16.04 -7.07 -1.42
CA MET A 344 15.75 -5.66 -1.64
C MET A 344 14.25 -5.51 -1.87
N PHE A 345 13.65 -4.45 -1.31
CA PHE A 345 12.24 -4.07 -1.51
C PHE A 345 12.16 -2.60 -1.83
N THR A 346 11.09 -2.21 -2.52
CA THR A 346 10.88 -0.82 -2.94
C THR A 346 9.41 -0.47 -3.07
N ASP A 347 9.10 0.71 -3.55
CA ASP A 347 7.76 1.25 -3.80
C ASP A 347 6.94 1.37 -2.52
N THR A 348 7.51 2.06 -1.55
CA THR A 348 6.83 2.43 -0.30
C THR A 348 7.39 3.73 0.26
N GLY A 349 6.50 4.54 0.87
CA GLY A 349 6.81 5.69 1.69
C GLY A 349 6.51 5.39 3.15
N PHE A 350 7.49 5.56 4.03
CA PHE A 350 7.30 5.20 5.43
C PHE A 350 6.43 6.20 6.18
N TRP A 351 6.42 7.49 5.78
CA TRP A 351 5.51 8.48 6.34
C TRP A 351 4.04 8.04 6.27
N ASP A 352 3.66 7.40 5.16
CA ASP A 352 2.33 6.82 4.96
C ASP A 352 2.19 5.52 5.74
N THR A 353 3.08 4.56 5.50
CA THR A 353 2.87 3.13 5.75
C THR A 353 3.27 2.63 7.14
N PHE A 354 4.03 3.43 7.93
CA PHE A 354 4.38 3.03 9.31
C PHE A 354 3.15 2.87 10.20
N ARG A 355 2.05 3.55 9.86
CA ARG A 355 0.86 3.72 10.71
C ARG A 355 0.01 2.47 10.81
N ALA A 356 -0.19 1.74 9.71
CA ALA A 356 -0.99 0.51 9.69
C ALA A 356 -0.37 -0.61 8.86
N LEU A 357 0.16 -0.36 7.66
CA LEU A 357 0.65 -1.42 6.79
C LEU A 357 1.80 -2.20 7.44
N PHE A 358 2.85 -1.56 7.94
CA PHE A 358 3.95 -2.26 8.58
C PHE A 358 3.55 -2.96 9.88
N PRO A 359 2.72 -2.37 10.77
CA PRO A 359 2.13 -3.12 11.88
C PRO A 359 1.29 -4.33 11.46
N PHE A 360 0.60 -4.27 10.30
CA PHE A 360 -0.11 -5.40 9.74
C PHE A 360 0.85 -6.51 9.29
N LEU A 361 1.96 -6.15 8.61
CA LEU A 361 3.01 -7.09 8.25
C LEU A 361 3.66 -7.72 9.49
N ASN A 362 3.89 -6.96 10.56
CA ASN A 362 4.39 -7.50 11.83
C ASN A 362 3.46 -8.52 12.46
N LEU A 363 2.14 -8.34 12.33
CA LEU A 363 1.16 -9.26 12.90
C LEU A 363 0.97 -10.51 12.04
N MET A 364 0.86 -10.35 10.73
CA MET A 364 0.41 -11.40 9.81
C MET A 364 1.54 -12.05 9.00
N TYR A 365 2.64 -11.32 8.76
CA TYR A 365 3.72 -11.71 7.84
C TYR A 365 5.12 -11.36 8.39
N PRO A 366 5.45 -11.80 9.62
CA PRO A 366 6.73 -11.46 10.26
C PRO A 366 7.96 -11.96 9.50
N GLU A 367 7.89 -13.10 8.78
CA GLU A 367 9.00 -13.60 7.96
C GLU A 367 9.25 -12.67 6.75
N LEU A 368 8.20 -12.28 6.02
CA LEU A 368 8.34 -11.30 4.95
C LEU A 368 8.89 -9.97 5.46
N ASN A 369 8.40 -9.51 6.61
CA ASN A 369 8.91 -8.27 7.18
C ASN A 369 10.38 -8.37 7.61
N SER A 370 10.85 -9.54 8.07
CA SER A 370 12.29 -9.78 8.31
C SER A 370 13.12 -9.64 7.02
N GLN A 371 12.62 -10.13 5.88
CA GLN A 371 13.27 -9.92 4.58
C GLN A 371 13.29 -8.44 4.16
N ILE A 372 12.21 -7.70 4.46
CA ILE A 372 12.15 -6.25 4.21
C ILE A 372 13.18 -5.52 5.07
N GLN A 373 13.32 -5.89 6.35
CA GLN A 373 14.33 -5.30 7.25
C GLN A 373 15.76 -5.61 6.78
N GLU A 374 16.03 -6.81 6.26
CA GLU A 374 17.31 -7.14 5.61
C GLU A 374 17.54 -6.23 4.40
N GLY A 375 16.52 -6.02 3.57
CA GLY A 375 16.56 -5.10 2.43
C GLY A 375 16.89 -3.66 2.85
N LEU A 376 16.36 -3.19 3.97
CA LEU A 376 16.71 -1.86 4.52
C LEU A 376 18.17 -1.80 5.01
N ALA A 377 18.65 -2.87 5.65
CA ALA A 377 20.07 -2.95 6.04
C ALA A 377 20.98 -2.93 4.80
N ASN A 378 20.60 -3.61 3.72
CA ASN A 378 21.31 -3.59 2.45
C ASN A 378 21.27 -2.19 1.83
N ALA A 379 20.12 -1.52 1.80
CA ALA A 379 19.96 -0.15 1.30
C ALA A 379 20.93 0.83 2.00
N TYR A 380 21.04 0.73 3.34
CA TYR A 380 21.98 1.55 4.10
C TYR A 380 23.45 1.23 3.78
N LYS A 381 23.82 -0.06 3.71
CA LYS A 381 25.19 -0.48 3.35
C LYS A 381 25.61 -0.02 1.94
N GLU A 382 24.66 0.08 1.04
CA GLU A 382 24.86 0.37 -0.38
C GLU A 382 24.80 1.86 -0.72
N GLY A 383 23.91 2.61 -0.03
CA GLY A 383 23.64 4.03 -0.29
C GLY A 383 24.06 4.97 0.83
N GLY A 384 24.40 4.44 2.02
CA GLY A 384 24.78 5.23 3.20
C GLY A 384 23.60 5.87 3.95
N TRP A 385 22.37 5.67 3.46
CA TRP A 385 21.14 6.22 4.05
C TRP A 385 19.99 5.22 3.97
N LEU A 386 19.08 5.27 4.92
CA LEU A 386 17.79 4.59 4.78
C LEU A 386 16.89 5.39 3.83
N PRO A 387 16.16 4.72 2.91
CA PRO A 387 15.13 5.39 2.14
C PRO A 387 13.92 5.69 3.06
N GLU A 388 13.49 6.94 3.12
CA GLU A 388 12.21 7.30 3.75
C GLU A 388 11.06 7.14 2.73
N TRP A 389 11.39 7.29 1.46
CA TRP A 389 10.58 6.94 0.30
C TRP A 389 11.50 6.29 -0.77
N GLY A 390 11.21 5.05 -1.14
CA GLY A 390 11.94 4.29 -2.17
C GLY A 390 11.08 4.04 -3.40
N SER A 391 11.58 4.40 -4.63
CA SER A 391 10.91 4.07 -5.89
C SER A 391 11.83 4.30 -7.11
N PRO A 392 12.66 3.32 -7.50
CA PRO A 392 13.20 2.26 -6.64
C PRO A 392 14.28 2.73 -5.69
N GLY A 393 15.03 3.82 -5.99
CA GLY A 393 16.02 4.46 -5.13
C GLY A 393 15.43 5.56 -4.26
N LEU A 394 16.32 6.41 -3.71
CA LEU A 394 15.93 7.51 -2.82
C LEU A 394 15.05 8.53 -3.53
N ARG A 395 13.92 8.88 -2.93
CA ARG A 395 13.02 9.93 -3.43
C ARG A 395 12.95 11.08 -2.44
N ASN A 396 12.85 12.31 -2.95
CA ASN A 396 12.77 13.52 -2.13
C ASN A 396 11.30 13.91 -1.90
N VAL A 397 10.58 13.09 -1.15
CA VAL A 397 9.14 13.22 -0.92
C VAL A 397 8.84 13.01 0.56
N MET A 398 7.87 13.73 1.10
CA MET A 398 7.39 13.69 2.48
C MET A 398 8.40 14.18 3.54
N VAL A 399 8.05 14.00 4.78
CA VAL A 399 8.79 14.46 5.97
C VAL A 399 8.97 13.33 6.97
N GLY A 400 9.84 13.50 7.96
CA GLY A 400 10.08 12.51 9.00
C GLY A 400 11.24 11.57 8.70
N ASN A 401 11.56 10.72 9.69
CA ASN A 401 12.46 9.57 9.59
C ASN A 401 11.72 8.30 10.00
N ASN A 402 10.56 8.07 9.39
CA ASN A 402 9.62 7.04 9.86
C ASN A 402 10.14 5.62 9.61
N SER A 403 11.26 5.45 8.88
CA SER A 403 12.07 4.22 8.91
C SER A 403 12.40 3.80 10.35
N ALA A 404 12.55 4.74 11.29
CA ALA A 404 12.76 4.45 12.72
C ALA A 404 11.58 3.68 13.33
N SER A 405 10.36 4.10 13.01
CA SER A 405 9.15 3.39 13.44
C SER A 405 9.06 1.99 12.85
N VAL A 406 9.31 1.87 11.54
CA VAL A 406 9.25 0.59 10.80
C VAL A 406 10.25 -0.43 11.37
N VAL A 407 11.50 -0.03 11.60
CA VAL A 407 12.55 -0.89 12.14
C VAL A 407 12.31 -1.23 13.62
N ALA A 408 11.96 -0.23 14.43
CA ALA A 408 11.76 -0.43 15.87
C ALA A 408 10.54 -1.33 16.13
N ASP A 409 9.41 -1.11 15.45
CA ASP A 409 8.19 -1.90 15.63
C ASP A 409 8.41 -3.36 15.23
N ALA A 410 9.12 -3.59 14.10
CA ALA A 410 9.48 -4.93 13.65
C ALA A 410 10.33 -5.67 14.71
N TYR A 411 11.36 -5.02 15.23
CA TYR A 411 12.24 -5.65 16.22
C TYR A 411 11.53 -5.93 17.56
N LEU A 412 10.76 -4.96 18.05
CA LEU A 412 10.08 -5.06 19.35
C LEU A 412 8.95 -6.09 19.36
N LYS A 413 8.28 -6.30 18.24
CA LYS A 413 7.18 -7.28 18.10
C LYS A 413 7.66 -8.68 17.80
N ASN A 414 8.68 -8.86 16.95
CA ASN A 414 9.14 -10.16 16.51
C ASN A 414 10.25 -10.76 17.41
N GLY A 415 10.83 -9.95 18.31
CA GLY A 415 11.75 -10.41 19.36
C GLY A 415 12.98 -11.14 18.83
N GLU A 416 13.31 -12.30 19.47
CA GLU A 416 14.50 -13.08 19.15
C GLU A 416 14.41 -13.88 17.83
N THR A 417 13.25 -13.87 17.15
CA THR A 417 13.08 -14.53 15.84
C THR A 417 13.63 -13.70 14.67
N ASN A 418 14.08 -12.46 14.93
CA ASN A 418 14.65 -11.59 13.93
C ASN A 418 15.98 -12.15 13.37
N THR A 419 16.04 -12.33 12.06
CA THR A 419 17.20 -12.90 11.35
C THR A 419 18.08 -11.85 10.67
N TYR A 420 17.63 -10.58 10.64
CA TYR A 420 18.30 -9.47 9.97
C TYR A 420 19.32 -8.75 10.87
N ASP A 421 20.21 -7.96 10.25
CA ASP A 421 21.29 -7.21 10.91
C ASP A 421 20.76 -5.96 11.63
N ILE A 422 20.19 -6.14 12.83
CA ILE A 422 19.66 -5.02 13.64
C ILE A 422 20.75 -4.03 14.07
N ALA A 423 22.00 -4.46 14.17
CA ALA A 423 23.10 -3.57 14.55
C ALA A 423 23.36 -2.52 13.47
N THR A 424 23.41 -2.94 12.20
CA THR A 424 23.49 -2.03 11.05
C THR A 424 22.24 -1.12 10.96
N LEU A 425 21.04 -1.67 11.16
CA LEU A 425 19.81 -0.84 11.12
C LEU A 425 19.81 0.20 12.24
N TYR A 426 20.21 -0.18 13.46
CA TYR A 426 20.32 0.79 14.56
C TYR A 426 21.32 1.90 14.23
N GLU A 427 22.52 1.56 13.69
CA GLU A 427 23.50 2.55 13.23
C GLU A 427 22.88 3.50 12.19
N ALA A 428 22.15 2.95 11.21
CA ALA A 428 21.47 3.73 10.16
C ALA A 428 20.44 4.70 10.73
N LEU A 429 19.64 4.26 11.73
CA LEU A 429 18.67 5.12 12.41
C LEU A 429 19.37 6.27 13.17
N ILE A 430 20.44 5.96 13.89
CA ILE A 430 21.23 6.98 14.60
C ILE A 430 21.87 7.96 13.61
N HIS A 431 22.38 7.45 12.47
CA HIS A 431 22.91 8.29 11.41
C HIS A 431 21.83 9.25 10.87
N GLY A 432 20.68 8.75 10.47
CA GLY A 432 19.57 9.55 9.96
C GLY A 432 19.05 10.57 10.98
N ALA A 433 18.93 10.19 12.25
CA ALA A 433 18.39 11.03 13.31
C ALA A 433 19.31 12.21 13.71
N ASN A 434 20.58 12.17 13.33
CA ASN A 434 21.59 13.18 13.76
C ASN A 434 22.26 13.91 12.60
N ASN A 435 21.88 13.64 11.36
CA ASN A 435 22.49 14.27 10.20
C ASN A 435 21.44 14.74 9.19
N ALA A 436 21.72 15.84 8.52
CA ALA A 436 21.03 16.21 7.29
C ALA A 436 21.47 15.27 6.17
N GLY A 437 20.53 14.76 5.41
CA GLY A 437 20.79 13.84 4.32
C GLY A 437 21.07 14.52 2.97
N PRO A 438 21.31 13.74 1.91
CA PRO A 438 21.54 14.25 0.57
C PRO A 438 20.29 14.91 -0.06
N LEU A 439 19.12 14.60 0.47
CA LEU A 439 17.81 15.14 0.07
C LEU A 439 17.07 15.62 1.32
N THR A 440 16.18 16.58 1.18
CA THR A 440 15.44 17.15 2.34
C THR A 440 14.50 16.16 3.02
N ALA A 441 14.10 15.10 2.31
CA ALA A 441 13.30 13.99 2.83
C ALA A 441 14.14 12.79 3.35
N VAL A 442 15.47 12.88 3.32
CA VAL A 442 16.39 11.83 3.79
C VAL A 442 17.24 12.41 4.92
N GLY A 443 17.42 11.70 6.00
CA GLY A 443 17.96 12.29 7.22
C GLY A 443 17.00 13.32 7.81
N ARG A 444 17.49 14.33 8.52
CA ARG A 444 16.63 15.36 9.17
C ARG A 444 16.97 16.76 8.68
N ALA A 445 16.10 17.34 7.86
CA ALA A 445 16.21 18.76 7.52
C ALA A 445 16.03 19.61 8.79
N GLY A 446 16.94 20.56 9.05
CA GLY A 446 16.93 21.39 10.25
C GLY A 446 17.42 20.68 11.53
N VAL A 447 18.15 19.58 11.41
CA VAL A 447 18.65 18.77 12.53
C VAL A 447 19.47 19.57 13.54
N ASP A 448 20.23 20.57 13.10
CA ASP A 448 21.06 21.42 13.99
C ASP A 448 20.18 22.25 14.93
N TYR A 449 19.11 22.83 14.42
CA TYR A 449 18.09 23.52 15.22
C TYR A 449 17.37 22.56 16.16
N TYR A 450 16.88 21.43 15.61
CA TYR A 450 16.17 20.43 16.40
C TYR A 450 17.02 19.90 17.57
N ASN A 451 18.30 19.64 17.35
CA ASN A 451 19.22 19.19 18.38
C ASN A 451 19.56 20.28 19.42
N LYS A 452 19.60 21.55 19.02
CA LYS A 452 20.00 22.67 19.86
C LYS A 452 18.85 23.24 20.70
N ILE A 453 17.68 23.48 20.06
CA ILE A 453 16.53 24.17 20.67
C ILE A 453 15.27 23.33 20.78
N GLY A 454 15.29 22.08 20.25
CA GLY A 454 14.21 21.12 20.39
C GLY A 454 13.08 21.24 19.36
N TYR A 455 13.26 22.02 18.30
CA TYR A 455 12.31 22.11 17.18
C TYR A 455 13.01 22.69 15.94
N VAL A 456 12.40 22.52 14.77
CA VAL A 456 12.79 23.18 13.53
C VAL A 456 12.07 24.53 13.46
N PRO A 457 12.79 25.67 13.41
CA PRO A 457 12.15 26.98 13.42
C PRO A 457 11.36 27.28 12.15
N TYR A 458 10.33 28.12 12.29
CA TYR A 458 9.48 28.55 11.18
C TYR A 458 10.17 29.56 10.25
N ASP A 459 11.02 30.43 10.80
CA ASP A 459 11.62 31.58 10.11
C ASP A 459 13.02 31.33 9.52
N VAL A 460 13.44 30.07 9.38
CA VAL A 460 14.79 29.68 8.86
C VAL A 460 14.78 29.13 7.44
N GLY A 461 13.66 29.24 6.73
CA GLY A 461 13.52 28.81 5.34
C GLY A 461 13.42 27.29 5.15
N ILE A 462 13.01 26.55 6.18
CA ILE A 462 12.69 25.10 6.11
C ILE A 462 11.19 24.95 6.15
N ASN A 463 10.61 24.53 5.03
CA ASN A 463 9.18 24.28 4.92
C ASN A 463 8.75 23.09 5.80
N GLU A 464 7.46 23.06 6.16
CA GLU A 464 6.86 21.96 6.95
C GLU A 464 7.53 21.75 8.30
N ASN A 465 8.08 22.81 8.87
CA ASN A 465 8.93 22.81 10.07
C ASN A 465 8.22 22.24 11.31
N ALA A 466 6.94 22.55 11.51
CA ALA A 466 6.16 21.99 12.61
C ALA A 466 5.87 20.49 12.38
N ALA A 467 5.46 20.08 11.18
CA ALA A 467 5.29 18.67 10.85
C ALA A 467 6.60 17.90 11.08
N ARG A 468 7.73 18.37 10.55
CA ARG A 468 9.05 17.75 10.76
C ARG A 468 9.39 17.60 12.26
N THR A 469 9.14 18.60 13.06
CA THR A 469 9.40 18.53 14.50
C THR A 469 8.56 17.46 15.19
N LEU A 470 7.29 17.34 14.83
CA LEU A 470 6.37 16.33 15.40
C LEU A 470 6.77 14.92 14.99
N GLU A 471 7.06 14.70 13.70
CA GLU A 471 7.55 13.41 13.19
C GLU A 471 8.87 13.02 13.88
N TYR A 472 9.86 13.93 13.96
CA TYR A 472 11.15 13.64 14.61
C TYR A 472 10.99 13.31 16.10
N ALA A 473 10.03 13.92 16.79
CA ALA A 473 9.77 13.60 18.20
C ALA A 473 9.21 12.17 18.37
N TYR A 474 8.34 11.74 17.46
CA TYR A 474 7.84 10.37 17.44
C TYR A 474 8.94 9.37 16.99
N ASP A 475 9.72 9.71 15.98
CA ASP A 475 10.84 8.87 15.53
C ASP A 475 11.86 8.67 16.66
N ASP A 476 12.17 9.72 17.41
CA ASP A 476 13.05 9.63 18.59
C ASP A 476 12.45 8.75 19.70
N PHE A 477 11.13 8.70 19.85
CA PHE A 477 10.48 7.74 20.75
C PHE A 477 10.71 6.30 20.29
N THR A 478 10.58 6.00 19.00
CA THR A 478 10.80 4.65 18.49
C THR A 478 12.26 4.22 18.62
N ILE A 479 13.21 5.15 18.38
CA ILE A 479 14.64 4.93 18.63
C ILE A 479 14.89 4.70 20.13
N TYR A 480 14.24 5.47 21.02
CA TYR A 480 14.31 5.26 22.47
C TYR A 480 13.89 3.85 22.88
N GLN A 481 12.76 3.36 22.36
CA GLN A 481 12.27 2.02 22.67
C GLN A 481 13.23 0.93 22.13
N LEU A 482 13.73 1.09 20.92
CA LEU A 482 14.71 0.17 20.33
C LEU A 482 16.04 0.19 21.11
N ALA A 483 16.53 1.37 21.50
CA ALA A 483 17.74 1.51 22.30
C ALA A 483 17.63 0.80 23.66
N LYS A 484 16.46 0.87 24.31
CA LYS A 484 16.16 0.10 25.54
C LYS A 484 16.26 -1.41 25.28
N ALA A 485 15.60 -1.90 24.24
CA ALA A 485 15.57 -3.32 23.88
C ALA A 485 16.97 -3.85 23.54
N LEU A 486 17.81 -3.03 22.90
CA LEU A 486 19.19 -3.36 22.53
C LEU A 486 20.19 -3.09 23.68
N ASN A 487 19.74 -2.70 24.87
CA ASN A 487 20.59 -2.40 26.03
C ASN A 487 21.70 -1.38 25.74
N LYS A 488 21.39 -0.32 24.99
CA LYS A 488 22.33 0.76 24.67
C LYS A 488 22.71 1.58 25.92
N PRO A 489 23.78 2.39 25.87
CA PRO A 489 24.20 3.20 27.02
C PRO A 489 23.07 4.10 27.54
N LYS A 490 22.92 4.22 28.87
CA LYS A 490 21.89 5.04 29.51
C LYS A 490 21.85 6.49 29.01
N LYS A 491 23.03 7.07 28.71
CA LYS A 491 23.13 8.43 28.16
C LYS A 491 22.40 8.54 26.83
N GLU A 492 22.52 7.57 25.95
CA GLU A 492 21.90 7.51 24.64
C GLU A 492 20.38 7.27 24.76
N ILE A 493 19.97 6.29 25.57
CA ILE A 493 18.56 6.04 25.87
C ILE A 493 17.87 7.31 26.37
N ASN A 494 18.49 8.02 27.35
CA ASN A 494 17.93 9.23 27.92
C ASN A 494 17.89 10.41 26.93
N LEU A 495 18.83 10.46 25.98
CA LEU A 495 18.83 11.48 24.92
C LEU A 495 17.56 11.37 24.07
N TYR A 496 17.27 10.17 23.54
CA TYR A 496 16.11 9.95 22.69
C TYR A 496 14.80 10.03 23.47
N LYS A 497 14.75 9.57 24.74
CA LYS A 497 13.61 9.81 25.62
C LYS A 497 13.32 11.31 25.81
N LYS A 498 14.36 12.12 26.00
CA LYS A 498 14.20 13.58 26.12
C LYS A 498 13.70 14.21 24.82
N ARG A 499 14.30 13.83 23.69
CA ARG A 499 13.96 14.38 22.37
C ARG A 499 12.52 14.02 21.95
N SER A 500 12.01 12.86 22.35
CA SER A 500 10.63 12.47 22.08
C SER A 500 9.58 13.40 22.72
N LEU A 501 9.98 14.24 23.70
CA LEU A 501 9.10 15.24 24.29
C LEU A 501 9.16 16.62 23.59
N ASN A 502 9.94 16.74 22.52
CA ASN A 502 10.13 18.00 21.79
C ASN A 502 8.85 18.54 21.14
N TYR A 503 7.84 17.70 20.90
CA TYR A 503 6.52 18.13 20.42
C TYR A 503 5.91 19.21 21.32
N LYS A 504 6.23 19.23 22.64
CA LYS A 504 5.73 20.19 23.62
C LYS A 504 6.13 21.64 23.28
N ASN A 505 7.24 21.82 22.55
CA ASN A 505 7.71 23.14 22.14
C ASN A 505 6.76 23.84 21.16
N LEU A 506 5.99 23.06 20.38
CA LEU A 506 5.08 23.58 19.37
C LEU A 506 3.64 23.75 19.86
N PHE A 507 3.32 23.28 21.07
CA PHE A 507 1.97 23.40 21.61
C PHE A 507 1.70 24.83 22.04
N ASP A 508 0.71 25.47 21.42
CA ASP A 508 0.23 26.80 21.76
C ASP A 508 -0.88 26.69 22.82
N PRO A 509 -0.64 27.14 24.08
CA PRO A 509 -1.61 27.01 25.16
C PRO A 509 -2.86 27.89 24.98
N GLU A 510 -2.79 28.93 24.15
CA GLU A 510 -3.91 29.83 23.87
C GLU A 510 -4.93 29.14 22.94
N THR A 511 -4.46 28.57 21.83
CA THR A 511 -5.33 27.91 20.86
C THR A 511 -5.56 26.44 21.17
N LYS A 512 -4.70 25.81 21.97
CA LYS A 512 -4.62 24.39 22.28
C LYS A 512 -4.38 23.54 21.01
N LEU A 513 -3.59 24.09 20.09
CA LEU A 513 -3.21 23.47 18.83
C LEU A 513 -1.68 23.53 18.65
N MET A 514 -1.13 22.71 17.76
CA MET A 514 0.26 22.83 17.34
C MET A 514 0.44 24.02 16.41
N ARG A 515 1.52 24.79 16.60
CA ARG A 515 1.81 26.01 15.85
C ARG A 515 3.29 26.13 15.57
N GLY A 516 3.65 26.61 14.37
CA GLY A 516 5.05 26.91 14.01
C GLY A 516 5.65 27.92 14.99
N LYS A 517 6.97 27.80 15.26
CA LYS A 517 7.68 28.62 16.23
C LYS A 517 8.99 29.13 15.61
N ASN A 518 9.26 30.42 15.79
CA ASN A 518 10.45 31.09 15.28
C ASN A 518 11.71 30.71 16.10
N GLU A 519 12.90 30.95 15.54
CA GLU A 519 14.18 30.65 16.22
C GLU A 519 14.31 31.37 17.58
N ASN A 520 13.74 32.57 17.71
CA ASN A 520 13.72 33.34 18.94
C ASN A 520 12.77 32.80 20.03
N GLY A 521 12.01 31.77 19.74
CA GLY A 521 11.07 31.12 20.65
C GLY A 521 9.65 31.69 20.64
N GLU A 522 9.34 32.69 19.81
CA GLU A 522 7.99 33.20 19.61
C GLU A 522 7.20 32.36 18.64
N PHE A 523 5.90 32.18 18.85
CA PHE A 523 5.04 31.52 17.89
C PHE A 523 4.87 32.35 16.62
N MET A 524 4.82 31.68 15.43
CA MET A 524 4.59 32.36 14.17
C MET A 524 3.29 33.16 14.18
N ALA A 525 3.30 34.35 13.59
CA ALA A 525 2.16 35.22 13.50
C ALA A 525 2.13 35.97 12.14
N PRO A 526 0.93 36.19 11.54
CA PRO A 526 -0.40 35.81 12.05
C PRO A 526 -0.61 34.28 11.97
N PHE A 527 -1.47 33.73 12.82
CA PHE A 527 -1.78 32.31 12.87
C PHE A 527 -3.20 32.04 12.34
N ASN A 528 -3.29 31.19 11.33
CA ASN A 528 -4.55 30.66 10.82
C ASN A 528 -4.52 29.12 10.96
N PRO A 529 -5.27 28.50 11.91
CA PRO A 529 -5.23 27.07 12.16
C PRO A 529 -5.82 26.22 11.00
N PHE A 530 -6.50 26.85 10.04
CA PHE A 530 -7.09 26.21 8.85
C PHE A 530 -6.21 26.34 7.62
N LYS A 531 -5.02 26.96 7.73
CA LYS A 531 -4.09 27.07 6.59
C LYS A 531 -3.41 25.74 6.34
N TRP A 532 -3.59 25.20 5.12
CA TRP A 532 -2.97 23.98 4.67
C TRP A 532 -1.55 24.23 4.15
N GLY A 533 -0.62 23.30 4.46
CA GLY A 533 0.79 23.45 4.11
C GLY A 533 1.56 24.40 5.04
N ASP A 534 2.59 25.08 4.51
CA ASP A 534 3.45 26.03 5.22
C ASP A 534 4.22 25.36 6.37
N ALA A 535 3.74 25.45 7.59
CA ALA A 535 4.32 24.77 8.75
C ALA A 535 4.02 23.25 8.77
N PHE A 536 3.04 22.79 7.99
CA PHE A 536 2.53 21.41 7.99
C PHE A 536 2.60 20.79 6.60
N THR A 537 2.59 19.46 6.52
CA THR A 537 2.61 18.69 5.27
C THR A 537 1.21 18.22 4.96
N GLU A 538 0.65 18.59 3.81
CA GLU A 538 -0.65 18.11 3.31
C GLU A 538 -1.75 18.13 4.38
N GLY A 539 -1.78 19.19 5.14
CA GLY A 539 -2.69 19.35 6.27
C GLY A 539 -2.55 20.70 6.95
N ASN A 540 -3.22 20.85 8.06
CA ASN A 540 -3.25 22.07 8.85
C ASN A 540 -3.04 21.78 10.35
N SER A 541 -3.16 22.79 11.20
CA SER A 541 -2.98 22.65 12.63
C SER A 541 -4.01 21.71 13.30
N TRP A 542 -5.24 21.64 12.79
CA TRP A 542 -6.26 20.71 13.28
C TRP A 542 -5.92 19.24 12.97
N HIS A 543 -5.11 18.97 11.95
CA HIS A 543 -4.65 17.63 11.61
C HIS A 543 -3.42 17.25 12.45
N TYR A 544 -2.41 18.11 12.47
CA TYR A 544 -1.11 17.79 13.06
C TYR A 544 -1.06 17.89 14.58
N THR A 545 -2.02 18.54 15.23
CA THR A 545 -2.10 18.56 16.70
C THR A 545 -2.15 17.16 17.31
N TRP A 546 -2.63 16.18 16.57
CA TRP A 546 -2.77 14.79 17.01
C TRP A 546 -1.58 13.89 16.66
N SER A 547 -0.56 14.39 15.95
CA SER A 547 0.66 13.64 15.58
C SER A 547 1.62 13.50 16.78
N VAL A 548 1.08 13.04 17.90
CA VAL A 548 1.78 12.76 19.18
C VAL A 548 1.43 11.33 19.61
N PHE A 549 1.63 10.37 18.73
CA PHE A 549 1.19 8.97 18.91
C PHE A 549 1.68 8.32 20.19
N HIS A 550 2.87 8.71 20.64
CA HIS A 550 3.61 8.11 21.76
C HIS A 550 3.31 8.72 23.13
N ASP A 551 2.69 9.91 23.18
CA ASP A 551 2.45 10.63 24.45
C ASP A 551 1.12 11.37 24.49
N ILE A 552 0.04 10.64 24.22
CA ILE A 552 -1.33 11.20 24.20
C ILE A 552 -1.72 11.76 25.56
N GLN A 553 -1.32 11.13 26.68
CA GLN A 553 -1.59 11.68 28.01
C GLN A 553 -0.86 13.01 28.21
N GLY A 554 0.41 13.11 27.77
CA GLY A 554 1.14 14.38 27.83
C GLY A 554 0.49 15.48 27.00
N LEU A 555 -0.09 15.15 25.83
CA LEU A 555 -0.88 16.09 25.04
C LEU A 555 -2.19 16.47 25.75
N ALA A 556 -2.88 15.50 26.35
CA ALA A 556 -4.10 15.75 27.13
C ALA A 556 -3.83 16.67 28.33
N ASP A 557 -2.72 16.48 29.04
CA ASP A 557 -2.31 17.33 30.18
C ASP A 557 -2.04 18.76 29.70
N LEU A 558 -1.40 18.97 28.55
CA LEU A 558 -1.21 20.31 27.96
C LEU A 558 -2.53 20.98 27.60
N MET A 559 -3.55 20.23 27.19
CA MET A 559 -4.89 20.74 26.87
C MET A 559 -5.73 21.07 28.14
N GLY A 560 -5.32 20.60 29.33
CA GLY A 560 -6.02 20.78 30.59
C GLY A 560 -6.76 19.53 31.09
N GLY A 561 -6.33 18.36 30.66
CA GLY A 561 -6.80 17.04 31.10
C GLY A 561 -7.71 16.33 30.10
N ASN A 562 -8.08 15.10 30.44
CA ASN A 562 -8.76 14.17 29.52
C ASN A 562 -10.11 14.69 28.99
N GLU A 563 -10.87 15.43 29.81
CA GLU A 563 -12.14 16.00 29.36
C GLU A 563 -11.92 17.13 28.34
N ALA A 564 -10.96 18.03 28.57
CA ALA A 564 -10.62 19.10 27.64
C ALA A 564 -10.05 18.52 26.32
N PHE A 565 -9.26 17.46 26.41
CA PHE A 565 -8.75 16.72 25.26
C PHE A 565 -9.88 16.10 24.43
N ALA A 566 -10.83 15.39 25.06
CA ALA A 566 -11.96 14.78 24.37
C ALA A 566 -12.88 15.83 23.72
N ASN A 567 -13.09 16.98 24.39
CA ASN A 567 -13.85 18.09 23.82
C ASN A 567 -13.15 18.69 22.59
N LYS A 568 -11.82 18.79 22.61
CA LYS A 568 -11.04 19.26 21.46
C LYS A 568 -11.09 18.28 20.28
N LEU A 569 -11.14 16.97 20.54
CA LEU A 569 -11.41 15.95 19.54
C LEU A 569 -12.82 16.09 18.94
N ASP A 570 -13.84 16.39 19.77
CA ASP A 570 -15.21 16.62 19.29
C ASP A 570 -15.30 17.83 18.36
N GLU A 571 -14.49 18.87 18.61
CA GLU A 571 -14.41 20.05 17.72
C GLU A 571 -13.98 19.65 16.31
N VAL A 572 -13.02 18.72 16.14
CA VAL A 572 -12.57 18.30 14.81
C VAL A 572 -13.72 17.75 13.96
N PHE A 573 -14.60 16.95 14.55
CA PHE A 573 -15.75 16.37 13.83
C PHE A 573 -16.93 17.31 13.65
N SER A 574 -17.00 18.39 14.44
CA SER A 574 -18.15 19.33 14.47
C SER A 574 -17.88 20.65 13.77
N LEU A 575 -16.62 21.07 13.63
CA LEU A 575 -16.27 22.26 12.88
C LEU A 575 -16.59 22.07 11.39
N PRO A 576 -17.02 23.13 10.68
CA PRO A 576 -17.20 23.02 9.23
C PRO A 576 -15.85 22.75 8.55
N PRO A 577 -15.83 22.08 7.37
CA PRO A 577 -14.61 21.76 6.63
C PRO A 577 -14.07 22.99 5.87
N ILE A 578 -13.84 24.10 6.59
CA ILE A 578 -13.21 25.33 6.08
C ILE A 578 -11.70 25.14 5.97
N PHE A 579 -11.09 25.88 5.07
CA PHE A 579 -9.67 25.78 4.77
C PHE A 579 -9.12 27.12 4.25
N ASP A 580 -7.81 27.23 4.25
CA ASP A 580 -7.03 28.27 3.58
C ASP A 580 -5.94 27.56 2.74
N GLU A 581 -6.08 27.65 1.42
CA GLU A 581 -5.20 27.03 0.42
C GLU A 581 -4.07 27.92 -0.05
N SER A 582 -3.90 29.10 0.55
CA SER A 582 -3.01 30.16 0.07
C SER A 582 -1.55 29.72 -0.12
N TYR A 583 -1.07 28.73 0.67
CA TYR A 583 0.28 28.19 0.51
C TYR A 583 0.46 27.41 -0.81
N TYR A 584 -0.51 26.59 -1.19
CA TYR A 584 -0.47 25.80 -2.41
C TYR A 584 -0.86 26.57 -3.66
N GLY A 585 -1.42 27.77 -3.51
CA GLY A 585 -1.91 28.57 -4.63
C GLY A 585 -3.16 28.03 -5.34
N GLY A 586 -3.82 27.05 -4.73
CA GLY A 586 -5.04 26.40 -5.22
C GLY A 586 -5.49 25.26 -4.32
N VAL A 587 -6.71 24.78 -4.53
CA VAL A 587 -7.29 23.68 -3.75
C VAL A 587 -6.69 22.35 -4.23
N ILE A 588 -5.86 21.74 -3.39
CA ILE A 588 -5.30 20.40 -3.62
C ILE A 588 -6.38 19.32 -3.39
N HIS A 589 -6.12 18.10 -3.84
CA HIS A 589 -7.13 17.04 -3.80
C HIS A 589 -7.53 16.64 -2.37
N GLU A 590 -6.62 16.63 -1.41
CA GLU A 590 -6.88 16.28 0.00
C GLU A 590 -7.86 17.28 0.67
N ILE A 591 -7.79 18.57 0.29
CA ILE A 591 -8.76 19.57 0.73
C ILE A 591 -10.16 19.24 0.19
N ARG A 592 -10.25 18.84 -1.08
CA ARG A 592 -11.54 18.44 -1.69
C ARG A 592 -12.11 17.20 -1.03
N GLU A 593 -11.28 16.22 -0.76
CA GLU A 593 -11.65 14.98 -0.09
C GLU A 593 -12.22 15.26 1.30
N MET A 594 -11.58 16.13 2.09
CA MET A 594 -12.11 16.59 3.37
C MET A 594 -13.49 17.26 3.20
N GLN A 595 -13.65 18.13 2.20
CA GLN A 595 -14.91 18.81 1.95
C GLN A 595 -16.03 17.85 1.55
N VAL A 596 -15.73 16.89 0.65
CA VAL A 596 -16.70 15.90 0.14
C VAL A 596 -17.07 14.90 1.25
N ALA A 597 -16.10 14.49 2.05
CA ALA A 597 -16.30 13.64 3.22
C ALA A 597 -17.28 14.26 4.23
N ASN A 598 -17.26 15.60 4.36
CA ASN A 598 -18.14 16.37 5.24
C ASN A 598 -18.23 15.79 6.66
N MET A 599 -17.05 15.51 7.24
CA MET A 599 -16.87 15.05 8.62
C MET A 599 -16.07 16.07 9.44
N GLY A 600 -16.40 17.36 9.28
CA GLY A 600 -15.69 18.45 9.94
C GLY A 600 -14.29 18.67 9.38
N GLN A 601 -13.31 18.81 10.28
CA GLN A 601 -11.88 18.87 9.93
C GLN A 601 -11.22 17.48 9.86
N TYR A 602 -11.99 16.38 9.96
CA TYR A 602 -11.46 15.03 9.85
C TYR A 602 -11.22 14.64 8.39
N ALA A 603 -10.03 14.89 7.90
CA ALA A 603 -9.60 14.60 6.53
C ALA A 603 -9.08 13.16 6.42
N HIS A 604 -9.95 12.16 6.57
CA HIS A 604 -9.57 10.74 6.60
C HIS A 604 -8.80 10.27 5.35
N GLY A 605 -8.99 10.93 4.22
CA GLY A 605 -8.30 10.64 2.96
C GLY A 605 -6.78 10.82 3.03
N ASN A 606 -6.25 11.51 4.06
CA ASN A 606 -4.82 11.66 4.26
C ASN A 606 -4.35 11.08 5.60
N GLN A 607 -3.13 10.52 5.64
CA GLN A 607 -2.62 9.66 6.73
C GLN A 607 -2.41 10.37 8.08
N PRO A 608 -2.03 11.65 8.16
CA PRO A 608 -1.76 12.32 9.44
C PRO A 608 -2.88 12.23 10.49
N ILE A 609 -4.12 12.06 10.03
CA ILE A 609 -5.29 12.09 10.92
C ILE A 609 -5.97 10.72 11.08
N GLN A 610 -5.56 9.69 10.36
CA GLN A 610 -6.24 8.39 10.32
C GLN A 610 -6.36 7.70 11.70
N HIS A 611 -5.43 7.95 12.64
CA HIS A 611 -5.45 7.40 14.00
C HIS A 611 -6.42 8.12 14.93
N MET A 612 -6.85 9.33 14.59
CA MET A 612 -7.57 10.24 15.49
C MET A 612 -8.86 9.66 16.11
N PRO A 613 -9.72 8.91 15.39
CA PRO A 613 -10.92 8.30 15.99
C PRO A 613 -10.63 7.38 17.17
N TYR A 614 -9.41 6.83 17.25
CA TYR A 614 -8.99 5.93 18.33
C TYR A 614 -8.55 6.66 19.60
N LEU A 615 -8.28 7.96 19.53
CA LEU A 615 -7.74 8.74 20.63
C LEU A 615 -8.69 8.91 21.82
N TYR A 616 -9.99 8.78 21.63
CA TYR A 616 -10.98 8.80 22.72
C TYR A 616 -10.75 7.70 23.78
N ASN A 617 -10.06 6.62 23.42
CA ASN A 617 -9.69 5.55 24.36
C ASN A 617 -8.75 6.03 25.46
N PHE A 618 -7.93 7.07 25.20
CA PHE A 618 -7.01 7.67 26.15
C PHE A 618 -7.70 8.64 27.12
N ALA A 619 -8.94 9.03 26.82
CA ALA A 619 -9.76 9.91 27.63
C ALA A 619 -10.94 9.19 28.33
N GLY A 620 -10.95 7.84 28.32
CA GLY A 620 -12.02 7.04 28.92
C GLY A 620 -13.37 7.14 28.19
N GLN A 621 -13.37 7.53 26.92
CA GLN A 621 -14.56 7.67 26.09
C GLN A 621 -14.55 6.69 24.90
N ALA A 622 -14.17 5.42 25.13
CA ALA A 622 -14.03 4.38 24.14
C ALA A 622 -15.27 4.22 23.22
N TRP A 623 -16.46 4.52 23.72
CA TRP A 623 -17.69 4.48 22.95
C TRP A 623 -17.72 5.49 21.78
N LYS A 624 -17.01 6.63 21.87
CA LYS A 624 -16.86 7.57 20.76
C LYS A 624 -15.95 7.02 19.68
N THR A 625 -14.86 6.32 20.05
CA THR A 625 -14.04 5.57 19.10
C THR A 625 -14.90 4.59 18.31
N GLN A 626 -15.72 3.78 18.99
CA GLN A 626 -16.58 2.79 18.35
C GLN A 626 -17.59 3.43 17.38
N TYR A 627 -18.10 4.61 17.71
CA TYR A 627 -18.97 5.37 16.83
C TYR A 627 -18.22 5.87 15.59
N TRP A 628 -17.14 6.63 15.78
CA TRP A 628 -16.45 7.29 14.66
C TRP A 628 -15.74 6.32 13.73
N VAL A 629 -15.17 5.22 14.25
CA VAL A 629 -14.55 4.18 13.42
C VAL A 629 -15.61 3.53 12.51
N ARG A 630 -16.81 3.21 13.03
CA ARG A 630 -17.89 2.65 12.20
C ARG A 630 -18.42 3.66 11.20
N GLU A 631 -18.64 4.91 11.58
CA GLU A 631 -19.04 5.97 10.66
C GLU A 631 -18.02 6.16 9.52
N THR A 632 -16.72 6.12 9.83
CA THR A 632 -15.67 6.22 8.83
C THR A 632 -15.69 5.03 7.87
N MET A 633 -15.74 3.80 8.38
CA MET A 633 -15.80 2.61 7.53
C MET A 633 -17.05 2.60 6.63
N ASP A 634 -18.22 2.94 7.19
CA ASP A 634 -19.48 2.89 6.47
C ASP A 634 -19.64 3.99 5.42
N ARG A 635 -18.98 5.16 5.62
CA ARG A 635 -19.12 6.32 4.73
C ARG A 635 -18.00 6.48 3.72
N MET A 636 -16.79 6.01 4.05
CA MET A 636 -15.58 6.33 3.32
C MET A 636 -15.03 5.18 2.46
N TYR A 637 -15.62 3.98 2.61
CA TYR A 637 -15.12 2.80 1.89
C TYR A 637 -16.26 2.04 1.22
N THR A 638 -16.05 1.71 -0.05
CA THR A 638 -16.95 0.83 -0.82
C THR A 638 -16.14 -0.15 -1.66
N ALA A 639 -16.82 -1.12 -2.28
CA ALA A 639 -16.18 -2.05 -3.22
C ALA A 639 -16.26 -1.57 -4.69
N GLU A 640 -16.60 -0.31 -4.90
CA GLU A 640 -16.79 0.28 -6.23
C GLU A 640 -15.51 1.02 -6.69
N PRO A 641 -15.37 1.41 -7.97
CA PRO A 641 -14.19 2.09 -8.48
C PRO A 641 -13.84 3.41 -7.79
N ASP A 642 -14.82 4.10 -7.19
CA ASP A 642 -14.67 5.30 -6.36
C ASP A 642 -14.57 4.99 -4.85
N GLY A 643 -14.14 3.79 -4.49
CA GLY A 643 -14.31 3.19 -3.17
C GLY A 643 -13.35 3.64 -2.07
N TYR A 644 -12.54 4.66 -2.27
CA TYR A 644 -11.71 5.31 -1.24
C TYR A 644 -12.04 6.80 -1.15
N CYS A 645 -11.70 7.40 -0.03
CA CYS A 645 -11.94 8.82 0.25
C CYS A 645 -10.70 9.72 0.10
N GLY A 646 -9.65 9.22 -0.50
CA GLY A 646 -8.34 9.84 -0.73
C GLY A 646 -7.38 8.79 -1.25
N ASP A 647 -6.09 9.07 -1.26
CA ASP A 647 -5.09 8.16 -1.78
C ASP A 647 -5.01 6.85 -0.98
N GLU A 648 -4.81 5.75 -1.70
CA GLU A 648 -4.68 4.42 -1.08
C GLU A 648 -3.31 4.25 -0.42
N ASP A 649 -2.27 4.83 -1.00
CA ASP A 649 -0.90 4.95 -0.50
C ASP A 649 -0.26 3.63 -0.07
N ASN A 650 0.01 2.80 -1.08
CA ASN A 650 0.82 1.60 -0.95
C ASN A 650 0.35 0.61 0.13
N GLY A 651 -0.96 0.51 0.31
CA GLY A 651 -1.58 -0.40 1.28
C GLY A 651 -1.94 0.26 2.61
N GLN A 652 -1.56 1.52 2.88
CA GLN A 652 -1.80 2.15 4.17
C GLN A 652 -3.29 2.38 4.47
N THR A 653 -4.01 3.02 3.55
CA THR A 653 -5.44 3.31 3.73
C THR A 653 -6.27 2.04 3.74
N SER A 654 -5.86 1.04 2.96
CA SER A 654 -6.44 -0.30 2.98
C SER A 654 -6.18 -1.03 4.29
N ALA A 655 -4.95 -1.00 4.83
CA ALA A 655 -4.61 -1.63 6.11
C ALA A 655 -5.33 -0.96 7.28
N TRP A 656 -5.59 0.36 7.22
CA TRP A 656 -6.44 1.03 8.20
C TRP A 656 -7.84 0.40 8.24
N TYR A 657 -8.47 0.18 7.07
CA TYR A 657 -9.77 -0.46 6.99
C TYR A 657 -9.74 -1.90 7.52
N VAL A 658 -8.71 -2.67 7.14
CA VAL A 658 -8.55 -4.06 7.62
C VAL A 658 -8.46 -4.10 9.14
N PHE A 659 -7.57 -3.34 9.77
CA PHE A 659 -7.47 -3.28 11.22
C PHE A 659 -8.75 -2.80 11.90
N SER A 660 -9.39 -1.76 11.35
CA SER A 660 -10.64 -1.23 11.89
C SER A 660 -11.76 -2.26 11.83
N ALA A 661 -11.84 -3.06 10.76
CA ALA A 661 -12.78 -4.16 10.63
C ALA A 661 -12.50 -5.32 11.60
N LEU A 662 -11.23 -5.55 11.98
CA LEU A 662 -10.85 -6.49 13.05
C LEU A 662 -11.26 -5.97 14.44
N GLY A 663 -11.45 -4.67 14.60
CA GLY A 663 -11.88 -4.03 15.85
C GLY A 663 -10.74 -3.51 16.72
N PHE A 664 -9.54 -3.28 16.16
CA PHE A 664 -8.40 -2.65 16.84
C PHE A 664 -7.46 -1.98 15.83
N TYR A 665 -6.56 -1.10 16.31
CA TYR A 665 -5.67 -0.31 15.47
C TYR A 665 -4.32 -0.02 16.15
N PRO A 666 -3.19 -0.04 15.46
CA PRO A 666 -1.86 0.25 16.00
C PRO A 666 -1.61 1.76 16.08
N VAL A 667 -2.22 2.47 17.04
CA VAL A 667 -2.07 3.93 17.19
C VAL A 667 -0.62 4.36 17.36
N CYS A 668 0.19 3.56 18.08
CA CYS A 668 1.58 3.88 18.37
C CYS A 668 2.49 2.68 18.08
N PRO A 669 2.92 2.47 16.81
CA PRO A 669 3.98 1.52 16.49
C PRO A 669 5.24 1.80 17.34
N GLY A 670 6.01 0.77 17.65
CA GLY A 670 7.08 0.82 18.65
C GLY A 670 6.61 0.50 20.07
N THR A 671 5.34 0.15 20.24
CA THR A 671 4.76 -0.40 21.48
C THR A 671 4.18 -1.78 21.28
N ASP A 672 3.90 -2.50 22.37
CA ASP A 672 3.24 -3.82 22.34
C ASP A 672 1.72 -3.74 22.17
N GLN A 673 1.15 -2.57 21.80
CA GLN A 673 -0.28 -2.34 21.95
C GLN A 673 -1.00 -2.06 20.63
N TYR A 674 -2.23 -2.59 20.55
CA TYR A 674 -3.26 -2.18 19.61
C TYR A 674 -4.42 -1.57 20.38
N VAL A 675 -4.88 -0.39 19.98
CA VAL A 675 -5.99 0.31 20.63
C VAL A 675 -7.32 -0.26 20.13
N LEU A 676 -8.26 -0.51 21.02
CA LEU A 676 -9.55 -1.11 20.69
C LEU A 676 -10.46 -0.13 19.94
N GLY A 677 -11.10 -0.66 18.90
CA GLY A 677 -12.24 -0.08 18.21
C GLY A 677 -13.50 -0.92 18.44
N THR A 678 -14.10 -1.36 17.35
CA THR A 678 -15.28 -2.24 17.35
C THR A 678 -15.26 -3.14 16.10
N PRO A 679 -15.42 -4.46 16.22
CA PRO A 679 -15.36 -5.37 15.07
C PRO A 679 -16.50 -5.08 14.08
N LEU A 680 -16.20 -5.25 12.77
CA LEU A 680 -17.18 -5.09 11.70
C LEU A 680 -18.01 -6.34 11.46
N PHE A 681 -17.41 -7.51 11.63
CA PHE A 681 -18.02 -8.82 11.34
C PHE A 681 -18.50 -9.52 12.60
N GLN A 682 -19.40 -10.50 12.46
CA GLN A 682 -19.86 -11.30 13.58
C GLN A 682 -18.81 -12.29 14.06
N LYS A 683 -17.95 -12.73 13.15
CA LYS A 683 -16.77 -13.53 13.46
C LYS A 683 -15.64 -13.24 12.48
N THR A 684 -14.42 -13.17 13.01
CA THR A 684 -13.21 -13.10 12.21
C THR A 684 -12.19 -14.08 12.78
N THR A 685 -11.51 -14.82 11.90
CA THR A 685 -10.42 -15.73 12.27
C THR A 685 -9.16 -15.32 11.51
N LEU A 686 -8.10 -14.97 12.23
CA LEU A 686 -6.76 -14.73 11.69
C LEU A 686 -5.93 -16.01 11.90
N ILE A 687 -5.28 -16.47 10.83
CA ILE A 687 -4.34 -17.58 10.85
C ILE A 687 -2.94 -17.02 10.71
N LEU A 688 -2.16 -17.05 11.79
CA LEU A 688 -0.80 -16.54 11.85
C LEU A 688 0.18 -17.44 11.06
N GLU A 689 1.39 -16.96 10.78
CA GLU A 689 2.38 -17.73 10.02
C GLU A 689 2.78 -19.06 10.69
N ASP A 690 2.79 -19.12 12.02
CA ASP A 690 3.06 -20.32 12.80
C ASP A 690 1.85 -21.27 12.95
N GLY A 691 0.72 -20.94 12.31
CA GLY A 691 -0.52 -21.70 12.32
C GLY A 691 -1.40 -21.46 13.54
N LYS A 692 -1.01 -20.61 14.49
CA LYS A 692 -1.89 -20.21 15.59
C LYS A 692 -3.03 -19.33 15.08
N GLU A 693 -4.14 -19.32 15.83
CA GLU A 693 -5.34 -18.58 15.44
C GLU A 693 -5.70 -17.49 16.45
N ILE A 694 -6.15 -16.36 15.93
CA ILE A 694 -6.84 -15.33 16.69
C ILE A 694 -8.29 -15.34 16.22
N SER A 695 -9.22 -15.68 17.14
CA SER A 695 -10.66 -15.68 16.90
C SER A 695 -11.31 -14.46 17.53
N ILE A 696 -11.97 -13.64 16.72
CA ILE A 696 -12.71 -12.45 17.15
C ILE A 696 -14.20 -12.76 16.94
N ASN A 697 -14.93 -12.89 18.03
CA ASN A 697 -16.35 -13.25 18.03
C ASN A 697 -17.19 -12.06 18.50
N ALA A 698 -18.13 -11.62 17.68
CA ALA A 698 -19.09 -10.56 17.96
C ALA A 698 -20.48 -10.92 17.41
N PRO A 699 -21.13 -12.02 17.88
CA PRO A 699 -22.30 -12.62 17.25
C PRO A 699 -23.53 -11.70 17.21
N LYS A 700 -23.58 -10.68 18.09
CA LYS A 700 -24.65 -9.67 18.11
C LYS A 700 -24.32 -8.42 17.30
N ASN A 701 -23.14 -8.36 16.66
CA ASN A 701 -22.75 -7.19 15.86
C ASN A 701 -23.72 -6.97 14.70
N SER A 702 -24.08 -5.72 14.49
CA SER A 702 -24.95 -5.26 13.39
C SER A 702 -24.75 -3.75 13.19
N THR A 703 -25.45 -3.17 12.23
CA THR A 703 -25.47 -1.71 12.02
C THR A 703 -26.00 -0.96 13.25
N SER A 704 -26.96 -1.54 13.97
CA SER A 704 -27.51 -0.95 15.21
C SER A 704 -26.69 -1.31 16.46
N ASN A 705 -26.09 -2.50 16.52
CA ASN A 705 -25.31 -2.97 17.67
C ASN A 705 -23.82 -2.79 17.40
N LYS A 706 -23.36 -1.54 17.35
CA LYS A 706 -21.97 -1.19 17.05
C LYS A 706 -21.09 -0.92 18.28
N TYR A 707 -21.67 -0.86 19.48
CA TYR A 707 -20.95 -0.55 20.72
C TYR A 707 -20.54 -1.80 21.47
N VAL A 708 -19.38 -1.77 22.10
CA VAL A 708 -18.86 -2.84 22.95
C VAL A 708 -19.33 -2.65 24.37
N ASN A 709 -20.19 -3.55 24.85
CA ASN A 709 -20.63 -3.60 26.24
C ASN A 709 -19.56 -4.23 27.14
N ALA A 710 -19.02 -5.37 26.72
CA ALA A 710 -17.98 -6.10 27.45
C ALA A 710 -17.05 -6.86 26.44
N LEU A 711 -15.86 -7.17 26.92
CA LEU A 711 -14.88 -8.00 26.18
C LEU A 711 -14.31 -9.05 27.14
N THR A 712 -14.16 -10.28 26.65
CA THR A 712 -13.33 -11.30 27.29
C THR A 712 -12.24 -11.76 26.34
N ILE A 713 -11.05 -12.04 26.89
CA ILE A 713 -9.93 -12.65 26.16
C ILE A 713 -9.62 -13.98 26.83
N ASN A 714 -9.70 -15.07 26.07
CA ASN A 714 -9.50 -16.43 26.58
C ASN A 714 -10.35 -16.74 27.83
N GLY A 715 -11.61 -16.24 27.81
CA GLY A 715 -12.58 -16.41 28.89
C GLY A 715 -12.41 -15.48 30.10
N LYS A 716 -11.40 -14.63 30.14
CA LYS A 716 -11.17 -13.64 31.21
C LYS A 716 -11.70 -12.27 30.81
N VAL A 717 -12.34 -11.57 31.74
CA VAL A 717 -12.83 -10.20 31.53
C VAL A 717 -11.66 -9.28 31.22
N HIS A 718 -11.83 -8.45 30.17
CA HIS A 718 -10.84 -7.48 29.72
C HIS A 718 -11.45 -6.07 29.71
N SER A 719 -11.07 -5.26 30.72
CA SER A 719 -11.55 -3.88 30.87
C SER A 719 -10.76 -2.88 30.03
N LYS A 720 -9.51 -3.18 29.69
CA LYS A 720 -8.58 -2.28 29.01
C LYS A 720 -9.09 -1.85 27.63
N ASN A 721 -8.67 -0.68 27.20
CA ASN A 721 -8.96 -0.13 25.88
C ASN A 721 -7.89 -0.50 24.84
N TRP A 722 -7.09 -1.51 25.10
CA TRP A 722 -6.01 -1.97 24.22
C TRP A 722 -5.77 -3.47 24.35
N LEU A 723 -5.12 -4.05 23.34
CA LEU A 723 -4.69 -5.45 23.27
C LEU A 723 -3.17 -5.52 23.21
N SER A 724 -2.57 -6.55 23.81
CA SER A 724 -1.13 -6.82 23.70
C SER A 724 -0.82 -7.66 22.46
N HIS A 725 0.13 -7.21 21.63
CA HIS A 725 0.64 -7.99 20.49
C HIS A 725 1.18 -9.35 20.97
N LYS A 726 1.98 -9.35 22.03
CA LYS A 726 2.57 -10.57 22.60
C LYS A 726 1.54 -11.60 23.04
N GLU A 727 0.39 -11.13 23.57
CA GLU A 727 -0.72 -12.02 23.94
C GLU A 727 -1.45 -12.53 22.69
N LEU A 728 -1.68 -11.68 21.70
CA LEU A 728 -2.39 -12.04 20.47
C LEU A 728 -1.66 -13.13 19.68
N ILE A 729 -0.34 -13.00 19.51
CA ILE A 729 0.45 -13.95 18.71
C ILE A 729 0.63 -15.34 19.38
N GLN A 730 0.19 -15.52 20.63
CA GLN A 730 0.12 -16.84 21.26
C GLN A 730 -1.15 -17.61 20.88
N GLY A 731 -2.03 -17.00 20.09
CA GLY A 731 -3.39 -17.46 19.85
C GLY A 731 -4.35 -16.90 20.89
N ALA A 732 -5.45 -16.33 20.46
CA ALA A 732 -6.39 -15.65 21.33
C ALA A 732 -7.85 -15.83 20.88
N ILE A 733 -8.77 -15.91 21.86
CA ILE A 733 -10.20 -15.90 21.62
C ILE A 733 -10.76 -14.63 22.27
N LEU A 734 -11.16 -13.66 21.42
CA LEU A 734 -11.77 -12.41 21.83
C LEU A 734 -13.30 -12.54 21.65
N ASN A 735 -14.06 -12.37 22.73
CA ASN A 735 -15.51 -12.39 22.67
C ASN A 735 -16.06 -11.01 23.04
N PHE A 736 -16.63 -10.33 22.05
CA PHE A 736 -17.26 -9.02 22.20
C PHE A 736 -18.75 -9.19 22.45
N ASP A 737 -19.24 -8.66 23.56
CA ASP A 737 -20.67 -8.46 23.79
C ASP A 737 -21.09 -7.12 23.21
N MET A 738 -21.84 -7.17 22.11
CA MET A 738 -22.23 -6.00 21.32
C MET A 738 -23.61 -5.49 21.70
N THR A 739 -23.79 -4.16 21.72
CA THR A 739 -25.03 -3.47 22.08
C THR A 739 -25.32 -2.27 21.19
N GLY A 740 -26.57 -1.86 21.11
CA GLY A 740 -27.03 -0.65 20.42
C GLY A 740 -26.87 0.65 21.25
N THR A 741 -26.60 0.53 22.55
CA THR A 741 -26.45 1.67 23.46
C THR A 741 -25.00 1.80 23.92
N PRO A 742 -24.38 3.01 23.86
CA PRO A 742 -23.02 3.22 24.31
C PRO A 742 -22.80 2.84 25.78
N ASN A 743 -21.82 1.98 26.08
CA ASN A 743 -21.37 1.75 27.45
C ASN A 743 -20.34 2.83 27.82
N LYS A 744 -20.79 3.84 28.59
CA LYS A 744 -19.97 4.99 28.99
C LYS A 744 -19.12 4.73 30.23
N THR A 745 -19.20 3.53 30.82
CA THR A 745 -18.47 3.18 32.04
C THR A 745 -17.36 2.17 31.80
N ARG A 746 -17.31 1.55 30.59
CA ARG A 746 -16.23 0.63 30.21
C ARG A 746 -14.96 1.38 29.88
N GLY A 747 -13.82 0.92 30.45
CA GLY A 747 -12.50 1.43 30.12
C GLY A 747 -12.28 2.88 30.56
N THR A 748 -12.86 3.28 31.69
CA THR A 748 -12.77 4.65 32.22
C THR A 748 -11.71 4.84 33.29
N ASN A 749 -11.15 3.75 33.84
CA ASN A 749 -10.05 3.84 34.79
C ASN A 749 -8.74 4.14 34.07
N SER A 750 -7.85 4.91 34.70
CA SER A 750 -6.54 5.26 34.10
C SER A 750 -5.68 4.04 33.72
N GLU A 751 -5.82 2.92 34.44
CA GLU A 751 -5.14 1.67 34.15
C GLU A 751 -5.68 0.93 32.91
N ASP A 752 -6.87 1.31 32.44
CA ASP A 752 -7.48 0.77 31.23
C ASP A 752 -7.00 1.53 29.97
N PHE A 753 -6.36 2.68 30.13
CA PHE A 753 -5.94 3.51 29.01
C PHE A 753 -4.73 2.89 28.28
N PRO A 754 -4.60 3.12 26.96
CA PRO A 754 -3.42 2.70 26.23
C PRO A 754 -2.14 3.39 26.72
N PHE A 755 -1.00 2.88 26.29
CA PHE A 755 0.31 3.42 26.62
C PHE A 755 0.44 4.90 26.26
N SER A 756 1.07 5.66 27.13
CA SER A 756 1.55 7.01 26.88
C SER A 756 2.89 7.20 27.61
N LEU A 757 3.85 7.87 26.96
CA LEU A 757 5.21 8.06 27.50
C LEU A 757 5.21 8.81 28.86
N SER A 758 4.32 9.79 29.02
CA SER A 758 4.16 10.53 30.28
C SER A 758 3.73 9.65 31.46
N ASN A 759 3.15 8.48 31.20
CA ASN A 759 2.75 7.49 32.20
C ASN A 759 3.83 6.40 32.44
N GLU A 760 4.92 6.39 31.67
CA GLU A 760 6.03 5.45 31.84
C GLU A 760 6.82 5.78 33.12
N LYS A 761 6.80 4.85 34.10
CA LYS A 761 7.47 4.99 35.40
C LYS A 761 8.99 4.79 35.32
#